data_6e33e339586f26353d2a02b882bf48d1
#
_entry.id   6e33e339586f26353d2a02b882bf48d1
#
_cell.length_a   1.000
_cell.length_b   1.000
_cell.length_c   1.000
_cell.angle_alpha   90.00
_cell.angle_beta   90.00
_cell.angle_gamma   90.00
#
_symmetry.space_group_name_H-M   'P 1'
#
loop_
_entity.id
_entity.type
_entity.pdbx_description
1 polymer ?
#
loop_
_entity_poly.entity_id
_entity_poly.type
_entity_poly.pdbx_seq_one_letter_code
_entity_poly.pdbx_strand_id
1 'polypeptide(L)'
;MKPTFLQNLLAISVLLFATSLYVSAQKTVKIQFDSRKEVSGQKFAIRDISSGIPANWDGYNFVVLEFKITTPQRFHVGFTTETGYNELRVMSYTANGWNKLAIPLKFYRRLPDAALDLAATYNQPRYTGWINLGGNRGPLRGIDSIGICMNAPINNPTLELRSIALSVADPGDQYLGEKPVYNEFGQWDLGEWEGKVHSIDQLKKEWEAEEKDVVTTKTHSFRDISTGEYIKRTVAVNVYNYSKYGGYLNAKVNATGFFRTEKIDGRWWFVDPEGYLFLSHGVDCVSPGGGGNIRDLDKRKGFYKELPPENISQNQGRRGGASFGTWNLFRRYGEDYPGKSRDMIIKRMDKWGLNTIANWSSPEVMNMNRKAFMFQLRGVGIEGGLMGLPDVYTGDFAAKVDAACKASVEQYKDNPWLIGYFTGNEPSWLEQELRLCDMILEGDDRPIKKELTAWLAKGDTPENRKQFIFNTFRTFLETVDTAIKKYDPNHLNLGIRFGNVMHIDREILEICKDVFDVFSFNCYDLYPKKEMMDRAMEMTGLPMIIGEYHFGTVDRGMAQSLWQVNSQMERGVAYRYYTERAYQHPGLIGTAWFQWCDQDMTGRRDGENYNCGLVDVTDRPYQHQVEAMMETAKRLFDIHQAKLEPVEQAPVKARGHGGMPNIWNK
;
A
#
# COMPACT_ATOMS: atom_id res chain seq x y z
N MET A 1 9.91 -79.19 -15.13
CA MET A 1 9.14 -78.86 -16.34
C MET A 1 8.48 -77.48 -16.14
N LYS A 2 8.91 -76.55 -16.89
CA LYS A 2 8.27 -75.23 -17.09
C LYS A 2 7.05 -75.37 -17.99
N PRO A 3 6.02 -74.51 -18.08
CA PRO A 3 6.17 -73.07 -18.15
C PRO A 3 5.06 -72.29 -17.39
N THR A 4 5.28 -71.01 -17.09
CA THR A 4 4.27 -69.95 -17.14
C THR A 4 4.91 -68.61 -16.66
N PHE A 5 5.69 -68.00 -17.49
CA PHE A 5 6.26 -66.68 -17.20
C PHE A 5 5.89 -65.65 -18.29
N LEU A 6 4.81 -65.91 -19.04
CA LEU A 6 4.45 -65.05 -20.18
C LEU A 6 3.01 -64.50 -20.17
N GLN A 7 2.32 -64.56 -19.00
CA GLN A 7 0.95 -64.05 -18.94
C GLN A 7 0.73 -62.85 -18.00
N ASN A 8 1.78 -62.38 -17.30
CA ASN A 8 1.66 -61.21 -16.41
C ASN A 8 2.31 -59.94 -16.93
N LEU A 9 2.64 -59.84 -18.20
CA LEU A 9 3.23 -58.67 -18.84
C LEU A 9 2.27 -57.89 -19.73
N LEU A 10 0.96 -58.25 -19.74
CA LEU A 10 -0.06 -57.58 -20.54
C LEU A 10 -1.13 -56.84 -19.72
N ALA A 11 -0.97 -56.71 -18.40
CA ALA A 11 -1.94 -56.03 -17.54
C ALA A 11 -1.43 -54.71 -16.91
N ILE A 12 -0.23 -54.20 -17.26
CA ILE A 12 0.33 -52.92 -16.71
C ILE A 12 0.44 -51.84 -17.77
N SER A 13 -0.06 -52.03 -18.98
CA SER A 13 0.09 -51.07 -20.07
C SER A 13 -1.18 -50.30 -20.45
N VAL A 14 -2.20 -50.23 -19.61
CA VAL A 14 -3.43 -49.49 -19.92
C VAL A 14 -3.89 -48.64 -18.73
N LEU A 15 -3.01 -47.82 -18.16
CA LEU A 15 -3.40 -46.69 -17.29
C LEU A 15 -2.42 -45.54 -17.36
N LEU A 16 -1.88 -45.29 -18.54
CA LEU A 16 -1.41 -43.99 -18.94
C LEU A 16 -2.61 -43.23 -19.47
N PHE A 17 -3.33 -42.53 -18.60
CA PHE A 17 -4.25 -41.49 -19.01
C PHE A 17 -3.47 -40.50 -19.84
N ALA A 18 -3.52 -40.65 -21.15
CA ALA A 18 -3.17 -39.63 -22.11
C ALA A 18 -4.06 -38.42 -21.79
N THR A 19 -3.53 -37.44 -21.09
CA THR A 19 -4.00 -36.07 -21.21
C THR A 19 -3.69 -35.65 -22.64
N SER A 20 -4.58 -36.01 -23.56
CA SER A 20 -4.57 -35.46 -24.90
C SER A 20 -4.86 -33.97 -24.77
N LEU A 21 -3.81 -33.15 -24.72
CA LEU A 21 -3.88 -31.78 -25.11
C LEU A 21 -4.37 -31.76 -26.57
N TYR A 22 -5.66 -31.56 -26.76
CA TYR A 22 -6.19 -31.15 -28.05
C TYR A 22 -5.60 -29.76 -28.35
N VAL A 23 -4.48 -29.71 -29.04
CA VAL A 23 -3.99 -28.50 -29.70
C VAL A 23 -4.85 -28.32 -30.94
N SER A 24 -6.07 -27.86 -30.78
CA SER A 24 -6.83 -27.21 -31.83
C SER A 24 -6.04 -25.96 -32.23
N ALA A 25 -6.04 -25.59 -33.51
CA ALA A 25 -5.44 -24.34 -33.95
C ALA A 25 -6.06 -23.17 -33.19
N GLN A 26 -5.37 -22.69 -32.18
CA GLN A 26 -5.83 -21.64 -31.28
C GLN A 26 -5.70 -20.29 -31.99
N LYS A 27 -6.80 -19.58 -32.17
CA LYS A 27 -6.79 -18.24 -32.74
C LYS A 27 -6.47 -17.25 -31.63
N THR A 28 -5.30 -16.62 -31.68
CA THR A 28 -4.98 -15.49 -30.80
C THR A 28 -5.93 -14.34 -31.09
N VAL A 29 -6.68 -13.90 -30.09
CA VAL A 29 -7.48 -12.66 -30.16
C VAL A 29 -6.67 -11.51 -29.60
N LYS A 30 -6.89 -10.32 -30.15
CA LYS A 30 -6.17 -9.11 -29.76
C LYS A 30 -7.17 -8.01 -29.40
N ILE A 31 -6.94 -7.37 -28.27
CA ILE A 31 -7.68 -6.21 -27.79
C ILE A 31 -6.73 -5.03 -27.78
N GLN A 32 -7.14 -3.92 -28.36
CA GLN A 32 -6.52 -2.62 -28.17
C GLN A 32 -7.43 -1.76 -27.29
N PHE A 33 -6.93 -1.40 -26.12
CA PHE A 33 -7.66 -0.53 -25.22
C PHE A 33 -7.53 0.92 -25.68
N ASP A 34 -8.63 1.68 -25.60
CA ASP A 34 -8.70 3.08 -26.01
C ASP A 34 -8.60 3.99 -24.78
N SER A 35 -7.48 4.73 -24.66
CA SER A 35 -7.22 5.63 -23.54
C SER A 35 -8.14 6.86 -23.47
N ARG A 36 -8.97 7.10 -24.48
CA ARG A 36 -9.99 8.17 -24.48
C ARG A 36 -11.24 7.77 -23.75
N LYS A 37 -11.44 6.48 -23.46
CA LYS A 37 -12.61 5.92 -22.80
C LYS A 37 -12.37 5.76 -21.30
N GLU A 38 -13.40 5.95 -20.50
CA GLU A 38 -13.36 5.60 -19.07
C GLU A 38 -13.21 4.11 -18.86
N VAL A 39 -13.92 3.31 -19.64
CA VAL A 39 -13.77 1.85 -19.67
C VAL A 39 -13.63 1.43 -21.12
N SER A 40 -12.58 0.71 -21.42
CA SER A 40 -12.34 0.11 -22.75
C SER A 40 -12.27 -1.39 -22.63
N GLY A 41 -12.98 -2.11 -23.50
CA GLY A 41 -12.98 -3.57 -23.47
C GLY A 41 -13.62 -4.20 -24.69
N GLN A 42 -13.50 -5.52 -24.78
CA GLN A 42 -14.08 -6.32 -25.82
C GLN A 42 -14.53 -7.68 -25.29
N LYS A 43 -15.58 -8.21 -25.89
CA LYS A 43 -16.16 -9.52 -25.59
C LYS A 43 -15.96 -10.46 -26.76
N PHE A 44 -15.62 -11.71 -26.49
CA PHE A 44 -15.34 -12.75 -27.49
C PHE A 44 -16.13 -14.00 -27.16
N ALA A 45 -16.58 -14.72 -28.18
CA ALA A 45 -17.05 -16.09 -28.00
C ALA A 45 -15.86 -17.00 -27.60
N ILE A 46 -16.02 -17.79 -26.56
CA ILE A 46 -14.94 -18.68 -26.08
C ILE A 46 -14.52 -19.66 -27.16
N ARG A 47 -15.46 -20.16 -27.96
CA ARG A 47 -15.19 -21.08 -29.08
C ARG A 47 -14.22 -20.51 -30.13
N ASP A 48 -14.14 -19.18 -30.26
CA ASP A 48 -13.23 -18.52 -31.21
C ASP A 48 -11.77 -18.58 -30.73
N ILE A 49 -11.54 -18.81 -29.43
CA ILE A 49 -10.23 -18.90 -28.81
C ILE A 49 -9.88 -20.37 -28.53
N SER A 50 -10.83 -21.13 -28.01
CA SER A 50 -10.65 -22.52 -27.59
C SER A 50 -11.95 -23.31 -27.87
N SER A 51 -11.99 -24.06 -28.96
CA SER A 51 -13.19 -24.71 -29.49
C SER A 51 -13.73 -25.89 -28.66
N GLY A 52 -12.93 -26.44 -27.76
CA GLY A 52 -13.27 -27.66 -26.98
C GLY A 52 -13.78 -27.42 -25.56
N ILE A 53 -13.98 -26.14 -25.14
CA ILE A 53 -14.42 -25.85 -23.78
C ILE A 53 -15.92 -26.06 -23.63
N PRO A 54 -16.38 -26.86 -22.61
CA PRO A 54 -17.79 -27.03 -22.33
C PRO A 54 -18.45 -25.74 -21.82
N ALA A 55 -19.75 -25.58 -22.01
CA ALA A 55 -20.50 -24.44 -21.48
C ALA A 55 -20.82 -24.57 -19.98
N ASN A 56 -20.70 -25.76 -19.40
CA ASN A 56 -20.85 -25.99 -17.96
C ASN A 56 -19.48 -26.26 -17.30
N TRP A 57 -19.11 -25.42 -16.32
CA TRP A 57 -17.84 -25.49 -15.62
C TRP A 57 -17.93 -26.03 -14.19
N ASP A 58 -19.07 -26.57 -13.77
CA ASP A 58 -19.28 -27.06 -12.39
C ASP A 58 -18.28 -28.13 -11.96
N GLY A 59 -17.80 -28.96 -12.90
CA GLY A 59 -16.81 -30.01 -12.66
C GLY A 59 -15.34 -29.54 -12.62
N TYR A 60 -15.08 -28.27 -12.76
CA TYR A 60 -13.72 -27.72 -12.82
C TYR A 60 -13.46 -26.76 -11.66
N ASN A 61 -12.18 -26.62 -11.24
CA ASN A 61 -11.77 -25.75 -10.15
C ASN A 61 -11.00 -24.51 -10.63
N PHE A 62 -10.47 -24.53 -11.86
CA PHE A 62 -9.67 -23.44 -12.41
C PHE A 62 -10.05 -23.16 -13.86
N VAL A 63 -10.04 -21.86 -14.22
CA VAL A 63 -9.89 -21.40 -15.59
C VAL A 63 -8.47 -20.91 -15.78
N VAL A 64 -7.84 -21.31 -16.87
CA VAL A 64 -6.43 -21.01 -17.17
C VAL A 64 -6.38 -20.15 -18.41
N LEU A 65 -5.77 -18.97 -18.30
CA LEU A 65 -5.60 -18.04 -19.41
C LEU A 65 -4.13 -17.91 -19.77
N GLU A 66 -3.81 -17.93 -21.07
CA GLU A 66 -2.50 -17.57 -21.58
C GLU A 66 -2.62 -16.25 -22.34
N PHE A 67 -2.06 -15.20 -21.78
CA PHE A 67 -2.14 -13.84 -22.31
C PHE A 67 -0.81 -13.11 -22.27
N LYS A 68 -0.69 -12.09 -23.13
CA LYS A 68 0.37 -11.09 -23.12
C LYS A 68 -0.26 -9.71 -23.18
N ILE A 69 0.22 -8.79 -22.36
CA ILE A 69 -0.31 -7.43 -22.30
C ILE A 69 0.86 -6.43 -22.21
N THR A 70 0.74 -5.28 -22.88
CA THR A 70 1.83 -4.30 -23.01
C THR A 70 1.93 -3.32 -21.84
N THR A 71 1.09 -3.46 -20.81
CA THR A 71 1.07 -2.59 -19.63
C THR A 71 0.95 -3.44 -18.35
N PRO A 72 1.49 -3.02 -17.20
CA PRO A 72 1.21 -3.63 -15.91
C PRO A 72 -0.11 -3.12 -15.29
N GLN A 73 -0.90 -2.33 -16.01
CA GLN A 73 -2.15 -1.77 -15.54
C GLN A 73 -3.19 -2.88 -15.32
N ARG A 74 -3.92 -2.80 -14.21
CA ARG A 74 -5.00 -3.76 -13.87
C ARG A 74 -6.02 -3.87 -15.00
N PHE A 75 -6.52 -5.07 -15.23
CA PHE A 75 -7.62 -5.33 -16.14
C PHE A 75 -8.64 -6.27 -15.50
N HIS A 76 -9.82 -6.34 -16.07
CA HIS A 76 -10.90 -7.18 -15.61
C HIS A 76 -11.19 -8.30 -16.62
N VAL A 77 -11.43 -9.48 -16.10
CA VAL A 77 -11.82 -10.65 -16.89
C VAL A 77 -13.06 -11.28 -16.32
N GLY A 78 -14.03 -11.57 -17.17
CA GLY A 78 -15.28 -12.16 -16.75
C GLY A 78 -15.91 -13.03 -17.83
N PHE A 79 -16.97 -13.72 -17.43
CA PHE A 79 -17.66 -14.69 -18.26
C PHE A 79 -19.16 -14.42 -18.23
N THR A 80 -19.79 -14.50 -19.40
CA THR A 80 -21.25 -14.52 -19.49
C THR A 80 -21.74 -15.91 -19.09
N THR A 81 -22.68 -15.95 -18.17
CA THR A 81 -23.30 -17.16 -17.65
C THR A 81 -24.81 -17.11 -17.84
N GLU A 82 -25.53 -18.18 -17.53
CA GLU A 82 -27.00 -18.22 -17.56
C GLU A 82 -27.68 -17.18 -16.64
N THR A 83 -26.96 -16.67 -15.62
CA THR A 83 -27.45 -15.69 -14.62
C THR A 83 -26.86 -14.29 -14.79
N GLY A 84 -26.08 -14.04 -15.85
CA GLY A 84 -25.49 -12.75 -16.12
C GLY A 84 -23.96 -12.82 -16.27
N TYR A 85 -23.31 -11.66 -16.17
CA TYR A 85 -21.88 -11.53 -16.35
C TYR A 85 -21.14 -11.48 -14.99
N ASN A 86 -20.21 -12.41 -14.76
CA ASN A 86 -19.39 -12.50 -13.56
C ASN A 86 -17.96 -12.07 -13.89
N GLU A 87 -17.38 -11.13 -13.14
CA GLU A 87 -16.01 -10.65 -13.44
C GLU A 87 -15.14 -10.52 -12.21
N LEU A 88 -13.82 -10.54 -12.44
CA LEU A 88 -12.76 -10.29 -11.47
C LEU A 88 -11.78 -9.25 -11.99
N ARG A 89 -11.00 -8.66 -11.10
CA ARG A 89 -9.86 -7.82 -11.42
C ARG A 89 -8.57 -8.64 -11.35
N VAL A 90 -7.77 -8.58 -12.42
CA VAL A 90 -6.42 -9.15 -12.48
C VAL A 90 -5.41 -8.06 -12.16
N MET A 91 -4.51 -8.35 -11.25
CA MET A 91 -3.46 -7.46 -10.77
C MET A 91 -2.12 -8.20 -10.76
N SER A 92 -1.01 -7.47 -10.79
CA SER A 92 0.35 -8.03 -10.65
C SER A 92 0.64 -9.23 -11.55
N TYR A 93 1.05 -8.95 -12.75
CA TYR A 93 1.50 -9.91 -13.75
C TYR A 93 2.70 -9.32 -14.51
N THR A 94 3.35 -10.11 -15.34
CA THR A 94 4.51 -9.68 -16.12
C THR A 94 4.05 -8.95 -17.38
N ALA A 95 4.22 -7.62 -17.44
CA ALA A 95 3.97 -6.85 -18.64
C ALA A 95 4.97 -7.21 -19.76
N ASN A 96 4.54 -7.11 -21.01
CA ASN A 96 5.29 -7.46 -22.23
C ASN A 96 5.73 -8.93 -22.35
N GLY A 97 5.35 -9.78 -21.42
CA GLY A 97 5.61 -11.22 -21.44
C GLY A 97 4.36 -12.06 -21.58
N TRP A 98 4.50 -13.30 -22.04
CA TRP A 98 3.43 -14.28 -22.00
C TRP A 98 3.26 -14.81 -20.57
N ASN A 99 2.04 -14.71 -20.07
CA ASN A 99 1.65 -15.17 -18.74
C ASN A 99 0.65 -16.32 -18.89
N LYS A 100 0.83 -17.36 -18.08
CA LYS A 100 -0.18 -18.35 -17.77
C LYS A 100 -0.73 -18.03 -16.39
N LEU A 101 -2.02 -17.75 -16.31
CA LEU A 101 -2.71 -17.43 -15.06
C LEU A 101 -3.81 -18.47 -14.79
N ALA A 102 -3.71 -19.18 -13.68
CA ALA A 102 -4.71 -20.14 -13.24
C ALA A 102 -5.64 -19.48 -12.22
N ILE A 103 -6.83 -19.11 -12.63
CA ILE A 103 -7.83 -18.41 -11.80
C ILE A 103 -8.73 -19.44 -11.12
N PRO A 104 -8.77 -19.52 -9.78
CA PRO A 104 -9.70 -20.40 -9.08
C PRO A 104 -11.15 -20.00 -9.37
N LEU A 105 -11.94 -20.94 -9.85
CA LEU A 105 -13.35 -20.70 -10.22
C LEU A 105 -14.24 -20.41 -9.01
N LYS A 106 -13.80 -20.77 -7.80
CA LYS A 106 -14.50 -20.38 -6.56
C LYS A 106 -14.71 -18.86 -6.44
N PHE A 107 -13.86 -18.06 -7.04
CA PHE A 107 -13.98 -16.60 -7.02
C PHE A 107 -15.14 -16.08 -7.89
N TYR A 108 -15.56 -16.81 -8.90
CA TYR A 108 -16.70 -16.49 -9.73
C TYR A 108 -18.02 -17.10 -9.24
N ARG A 109 -17.95 -18.16 -8.40
CA ARG A 109 -19.13 -18.86 -7.90
C ARG A 109 -19.74 -18.12 -6.71
N ARG A 110 -21.08 -18.12 -6.65
CA ARG A 110 -21.81 -17.68 -5.46
C ARG A 110 -21.89 -18.87 -4.51
N LEU A 111 -21.08 -18.87 -3.47
CA LEU A 111 -21.13 -19.85 -2.40
C LEU A 111 -21.91 -19.26 -1.22
N PRO A 112 -22.77 -20.03 -0.52
CA PRO A 112 -23.45 -19.58 0.70
C PRO A 112 -22.47 -19.04 1.73
N ASP A 113 -21.31 -19.69 1.90
CA ASP A 113 -20.28 -19.37 2.88
C ASP A 113 -19.21 -18.42 2.33
N ALA A 114 -19.37 -17.91 1.11
CA ALA A 114 -18.38 -17.02 0.48
C ALA A 114 -18.17 -15.72 1.26
N ALA A 115 -19.10 -15.33 2.12
CA ALA A 115 -18.96 -14.17 3.00
C ALA A 115 -17.89 -14.42 4.08
N LEU A 116 -17.83 -15.61 4.65
CA LEU A 116 -16.85 -16.01 5.67
C LEU A 116 -15.45 -16.20 5.09
N ASP A 117 -15.39 -16.72 3.84
CA ASP A 117 -14.11 -16.97 3.16
C ASP A 117 -13.56 -15.75 2.42
N LEU A 118 -14.28 -14.63 2.37
CA LEU A 118 -13.84 -13.42 1.66
C LEU A 118 -12.53 -12.85 2.16
N ALA A 119 -12.31 -12.83 3.46
CA ALA A 119 -11.05 -12.37 4.03
C ALA A 119 -9.88 -13.30 3.70
N ALA A 120 -10.14 -14.62 3.59
CA ALA A 120 -9.14 -15.62 3.22
C ALA A 120 -8.89 -15.69 1.71
N THR A 121 -9.89 -15.31 0.90
CA THR A 121 -9.82 -15.35 -0.57
C THR A 121 -9.50 -14.01 -1.19
N TYR A 122 -9.71 -12.94 -0.47
CA TYR A 122 -9.30 -11.59 -0.86
C TYR A 122 -7.78 -11.52 -0.83
N ASN A 123 -7.16 -11.08 -1.92
CA ASN A 123 -5.71 -10.93 -1.99
C ASN A 123 -4.91 -12.23 -1.78
N GLN A 124 -5.11 -13.23 -2.62
CA GLN A 124 -4.21 -14.39 -2.69
C GLN A 124 -3.15 -14.16 -3.75
N PRO A 125 -1.92 -13.75 -3.38
CA PRO A 125 -0.85 -13.55 -4.33
C PRO A 125 -0.48 -14.89 -4.97
N ARG A 126 -0.43 -14.88 -6.30
CA ARG A 126 0.00 -16.02 -7.11
C ARG A 126 1.45 -15.80 -7.54
N TYR A 127 2.05 -16.84 -8.11
CA TYR A 127 3.45 -16.80 -8.52
C TYR A 127 3.77 -15.71 -9.57
N THR A 128 2.91 -15.55 -10.58
CA THR A 128 3.06 -14.58 -11.66
C THR A 128 1.92 -13.59 -11.77
N GLY A 129 0.84 -13.84 -11.07
CA GLY A 129 -0.35 -13.01 -11.11
C GLY A 129 -1.03 -12.93 -9.76
N TRP A 130 -1.86 -11.95 -9.61
CA TRP A 130 -2.66 -11.71 -8.43
C TRP A 130 -4.06 -11.27 -8.81
N ILE A 131 -5.06 -11.74 -8.05
CA ILE A 131 -6.46 -11.55 -8.35
C ILE A 131 -7.14 -10.86 -7.17
N ASN A 132 -7.90 -9.81 -7.47
CA ASN A 132 -8.77 -9.16 -6.50
C ASN A 132 -10.21 -9.50 -6.80
N LEU A 133 -10.95 -9.87 -5.77
CA LEU A 133 -12.38 -10.18 -5.88
C LEU A 133 -13.22 -8.92 -6.05
N GLY A 134 -14.28 -9.05 -6.83
CA GLY A 134 -15.28 -8.00 -7.04
C GLY A 134 -16.25 -8.42 -8.13
N GLY A 135 -17.32 -7.66 -8.32
CA GLY A 135 -18.32 -7.94 -9.34
C GLY A 135 -19.34 -9.00 -8.93
N ASN A 136 -20.15 -9.39 -9.88
CA ASN A 136 -21.20 -10.37 -9.68
C ASN A 136 -20.63 -11.79 -9.60
N ARG A 137 -21.28 -12.64 -8.82
CA ARG A 137 -20.97 -14.06 -8.67
C ARG A 137 -22.22 -14.88 -8.91
N GLY A 138 -22.05 -16.08 -9.42
CA GLY A 138 -23.14 -16.99 -9.65
C GLY A 138 -22.70 -18.34 -10.22
N PRO A 139 -23.63 -19.22 -10.59
CA PRO A 139 -23.31 -20.49 -11.20
C PRO A 139 -22.53 -20.29 -12.50
N LEU A 140 -21.60 -21.20 -12.77
CA LEU A 140 -20.75 -21.17 -13.97
C LEU A 140 -21.32 -22.14 -15.02
N ARG A 141 -22.52 -21.82 -15.53
CA ARG A 141 -23.26 -22.59 -16.55
C ARG A 141 -23.67 -21.67 -17.69
N GLY A 142 -23.91 -22.26 -18.84
CA GLY A 142 -24.28 -21.52 -20.04
C GLY A 142 -23.16 -20.58 -20.51
N ILE A 143 -21.92 -20.88 -20.20
CA ILE A 143 -20.79 -20.01 -20.52
C ILE A 143 -20.47 -20.10 -22.00
N ASP A 144 -20.60 -18.97 -22.70
CA ASP A 144 -20.35 -18.85 -24.13
C ASP A 144 -19.29 -17.82 -24.51
N SER A 145 -19.06 -16.83 -23.61
CA SER A 145 -18.21 -15.69 -23.93
C SER A 145 -17.38 -15.22 -22.74
N ILE A 146 -16.19 -14.69 -23.08
CA ILE A 146 -15.26 -14.00 -22.19
C ILE A 146 -15.26 -12.51 -22.51
N GLY A 147 -15.36 -11.68 -21.48
CA GLY A 147 -15.17 -10.23 -21.57
C GLY A 147 -13.87 -9.81 -20.90
N ILE A 148 -13.14 -8.92 -21.55
CA ILE A 148 -11.91 -8.34 -21.00
C ILE A 148 -12.00 -6.83 -21.14
N CYS A 149 -11.87 -6.10 -20.02
CA CYS A 149 -11.89 -4.64 -20.02
C CYS A 149 -10.88 -4.04 -19.07
N MET A 150 -10.62 -2.75 -19.24
CA MET A 150 -9.69 -1.96 -18.44
C MET A 150 -10.31 -0.59 -18.13
N ASN A 151 -10.25 -0.19 -16.88
CA ASN A 151 -10.62 1.16 -16.44
C ASN A 151 -9.54 2.15 -16.82
N ALA A 152 -9.93 3.27 -17.40
CA ALA A 152 -9.06 4.41 -17.76
C ALA A 152 -7.68 3.98 -18.33
N PRO A 153 -7.63 3.29 -19.48
CA PRO A 153 -6.38 2.80 -20.04
C PRO A 153 -5.36 3.92 -20.26
N ILE A 154 -4.09 3.65 -19.98
CA ILE A 154 -2.96 4.57 -20.21
C ILE A 154 -2.23 4.12 -21.49
N ASN A 155 -1.97 5.05 -22.43
CA ASN A 155 -1.18 4.83 -23.63
C ASN A 155 -1.69 3.73 -24.60
N ASN A 156 -3.01 3.50 -24.67
CA ASN A 156 -3.63 2.53 -25.57
C ASN A 156 -2.98 1.13 -25.54
N PRO A 157 -2.93 0.47 -24.38
CA PRO A 157 -2.27 -0.83 -24.29
C PRO A 157 -2.99 -1.90 -25.11
N THR A 158 -2.27 -2.97 -25.42
CA THR A 158 -2.83 -4.12 -26.12
C THR A 158 -2.73 -5.38 -25.28
N LEU A 159 -3.77 -6.22 -25.35
CA LEU A 159 -3.79 -7.55 -24.76
C LEU A 159 -3.97 -8.57 -25.88
N GLU A 160 -3.15 -9.60 -25.89
CA GLU A 160 -3.28 -10.78 -26.73
C GLU A 160 -3.63 -11.97 -25.83
N LEU A 161 -4.74 -12.68 -26.17
CA LEU A 161 -5.17 -13.90 -25.48
C LEU A 161 -5.11 -15.05 -26.48
N ARG A 162 -4.29 -16.07 -26.19
CA ARG A 162 -4.09 -17.20 -27.11
C ARG A 162 -4.69 -18.51 -26.64
N SER A 163 -5.04 -18.62 -25.35
CA SER A 163 -5.58 -19.86 -24.79
C SER A 163 -6.51 -19.58 -23.62
N ILE A 164 -7.60 -20.35 -23.59
CA ILE A 164 -8.47 -20.55 -22.43
C ILE A 164 -8.57 -22.05 -22.21
N ALA A 165 -8.34 -22.54 -21.00
CA ALA A 165 -8.47 -23.94 -20.65
C ALA A 165 -9.13 -24.09 -19.27
N LEU A 166 -9.65 -25.27 -18.98
CA LEU A 166 -10.22 -25.63 -17.69
C LEU A 166 -9.39 -26.70 -17.02
N SER A 167 -9.29 -26.67 -15.69
CA SER A 167 -8.55 -27.68 -14.94
C SER A 167 -9.26 -28.01 -13.62
N VAL A 168 -9.18 -29.28 -13.21
CA VAL A 168 -9.59 -29.75 -11.89
C VAL A 168 -8.49 -29.52 -10.86
N ALA A 169 -7.26 -29.86 -11.23
CA ALA A 169 -6.09 -29.58 -10.38
C ALA A 169 -5.56 -28.16 -10.65
N ASP A 170 -4.89 -27.56 -9.65
CA ASP A 170 -4.22 -26.27 -9.84
C ASP A 170 -2.98 -26.44 -10.73
N PRO A 171 -2.97 -25.91 -11.96
CA PRO A 171 -1.80 -25.99 -12.84
C PRO A 171 -0.72 -24.97 -12.52
N GLY A 172 -0.95 -24.10 -11.52
CA GLY A 172 -0.09 -22.99 -11.16
C GLY A 172 -0.06 -21.84 -12.18
N ASP A 173 0.45 -20.70 -11.72
CA ASP A 173 0.75 -19.57 -12.58
C ASP A 173 2.18 -19.69 -13.09
N GLN A 174 2.45 -19.16 -14.30
CA GLN A 174 3.76 -19.23 -14.91
C GLN A 174 4.03 -18.04 -15.84
N TYR A 175 5.24 -17.54 -15.81
CA TYR A 175 5.79 -16.73 -16.89
C TYR A 175 6.29 -17.66 -18.00
N LEU A 176 5.83 -17.44 -19.23
CA LEU A 176 6.11 -18.30 -20.39
C LEU A 176 7.13 -17.68 -21.35
N GLY A 177 7.80 -16.60 -20.93
CA GLY A 177 8.86 -15.98 -21.75
C GLY A 177 10.22 -16.64 -21.55
N GLU A 178 11.10 -16.45 -22.53
CA GLU A 178 12.47 -16.99 -22.52
C GLU A 178 13.46 -16.04 -21.83
N LYS A 179 13.19 -14.72 -21.87
CA LYS A 179 14.05 -13.70 -21.28
C LYS A 179 13.72 -13.48 -19.80
N PRO A 180 14.73 -13.22 -18.97
CA PRO A 180 14.48 -12.74 -17.61
C PRO A 180 13.61 -11.47 -17.60
N VAL A 181 12.78 -11.33 -16.59
CA VAL A 181 11.86 -10.19 -16.42
C VAL A 181 12.58 -8.98 -15.84
N TYR A 182 13.58 -9.22 -15.00
CA TYR A 182 14.31 -8.19 -14.26
C TYR A 182 15.80 -8.27 -14.53
N ASN A 183 16.42 -7.09 -14.70
CA ASN A 183 17.86 -6.96 -14.91
C ASN A 183 18.64 -7.15 -13.59
N GLU A 184 19.97 -7.02 -13.65
CA GLU A 184 20.90 -7.15 -12.53
C GLU A 184 20.73 -6.07 -11.44
N PHE A 185 19.94 -5.02 -11.69
CA PHE A 185 19.62 -3.97 -10.74
C PHE A 185 18.24 -4.16 -10.07
N GLY A 186 17.49 -5.21 -10.46
CA GLY A 186 16.14 -5.48 -9.99
C GLY A 186 15.08 -4.65 -10.72
N GLN A 187 15.40 -4.05 -11.87
CA GLN A 187 14.48 -3.26 -12.67
C GLN A 187 13.83 -4.11 -13.76
N TRP A 188 12.57 -3.80 -14.08
CA TRP A 188 11.87 -4.46 -15.19
C TRP A 188 12.61 -4.29 -16.53
N ASP A 189 12.84 -5.39 -17.25
CA ASP A 189 13.73 -5.48 -18.41
C ASP A 189 13.04 -5.92 -19.72
N LEU A 190 11.72 -6.10 -19.72
CA LEU A 190 10.98 -6.45 -20.92
C LEU A 190 10.52 -5.25 -21.76
N GLY A 191 11.06 -4.06 -21.48
CA GLY A 191 10.82 -2.83 -22.22
C GLY A 191 11.83 -1.75 -21.87
N GLU A 192 11.86 -0.70 -22.69
CA GLU A 192 12.65 0.51 -22.42
C GLU A 192 11.78 1.58 -21.80
N TRP A 193 12.37 2.37 -20.91
CA TRP A 193 11.72 3.46 -20.21
C TRP A 193 12.74 4.50 -19.73
N GLU A 194 12.27 5.71 -19.50
CA GLU A 194 13.12 6.83 -19.09
C GLU A 194 13.74 6.60 -17.70
N GLY A 195 15.07 6.66 -17.63
CA GLY A 195 15.84 6.45 -16.40
C GLY A 195 16.14 4.97 -16.09
N LYS A 196 15.86 4.01 -17.00
CA LYS A 196 16.33 2.62 -16.87
C LYS A 196 17.85 2.58 -16.80
N VAL A 197 18.38 1.80 -15.86
CA VAL A 197 19.82 1.63 -15.68
C VAL A 197 20.34 0.57 -16.64
N HIS A 198 21.36 0.93 -17.43
CA HIS A 198 22.02 0.03 -18.39
C HIS A 198 23.40 -0.41 -17.94
N SER A 199 24.01 0.28 -16.97
CA SER A 199 25.33 -0.10 -16.45
C SER A 199 25.54 0.40 -15.02
N ILE A 200 26.45 -0.28 -14.30
CA ILE A 200 26.84 0.14 -12.95
C ILE A 200 27.57 1.50 -12.96
N ASP A 201 28.31 1.81 -14.03
CA ASP A 201 29.03 3.08 -14.15
C ASP A 201 28.07 4.27 -14.33
N GLN A 202 26.98 4.06 -15.08
CA GLN A 202 25.89 5.05 -15.15
C GLN A 202 25.31 5.29 -13.76
N LEU A 203 24.96 4.21 -13.07
CA LEU A 203 24.33 4.28 -11.75
C LEU A 203 25.23 4.97 -10.71
N LYS A 204 26.54 4.67 -10.70
CA LYS A 204 27.50 5.33 -9.83
C LYS A 204 27.60 6.83 -10.09
N LYS A 205 27.63 7.26 -11.35
CA LYS A 205 27.63 8.69 -11.69
C LYS A 205 26.39 9.42 -11.20
N GLU A 206 25.21 8.80 -11.32
CA GLU A 206 23.95 9.35 -10.85
C GLU A 206 23.94 9.46 -9.31
N TRP A 207 24.42 8.44 -8.58
CA TRP A 207 24.58 8.49 -7.13
C TRP A 207 25.55 9.58 -6.67
N GLU A 208 26.71 9.72 -7.34
CA GLU A 208 27.67 10.78 -7.04
C GLU A 208 27.11 12.19 -7.30
N ALA A 209 26.31 12.35 -8.35
CA ALA A 209 25.63 13.60 -8.64
C ALA A 209 24.61 13.94 -7.53
N GLU A 210 23.82 12.97 -7.10
CA GLU A 210 22.88 13.15 -5.99
C GLU A 210 23.58 13.49 -4.68
N GLU A 211 24.68 12.82 -4.33
CA GLU A 211 25.43 13.10 -3.10
C GLU A 211 25.95 14.53 -3.03
N LYS A 212 26.25 15.14 -4.18
CA LYS A 212 26.62 16.56 -4.27
C LYS A 212 25.41 17.48 -4.15
N ASP A 213 24.25 17.05 -4.71
CA ASP A 213 23.04 17.87 -4.72
C ASP A 213 22.33 17.90 -3.36
N VAL A 214 22.37 16.81 -2.58
CA VAL A 214 21.74 16.77 -1.24
C VAL A 214 22.51 17.52 -0.15
N VAL A 215 23.60 18.23 -0.48
CA VAL A 215 24.35 19.02 0.48
C VAL A 215 23.53 20.25 0.90
N THR A 216 23.08 20.25 2.15
CA THR A 216 22.29 21.32 2.76
C THR A 216 23.13 22.28 3.60
N THR A 217 24.44 22.31 3.38
CA THR A 217 25.35 23.18 4.12
C THR A 217 26.14 24.11 3.19
N LYS A 218 26.34 25.36 3.61
CA LYS A 218 27.25 26.31 2.95
C LYS A 218 28.37 26.70 3.90
N THR A 219 29.60 26.72 3.38
CA THR A 219 30.75 27.24 4.13
C THR A 219 30.89 28.73 3.88
N HIS A 220 30.74 29.51 4.93
CA HIS A 220 30.97 30.95 4.92
C HIS A 220 32.30 31.29 5.60
N SER A 221 33.04 32.24 5.04
CA SER A 221 34.22 32.80 5.68
C SER A 221 33.81 34.05 6.46
N PHE A 222 34.03 34.03 7.75
CA PHE A 222 33.80 35.15 8.65
C PHE A 222 35.15 35.69 9.12
N ARG A 223 35.29 37.03 9.17
CA ARG A 223 36.45 37.65 9.76
C ARG A 223 36.26 37.72 11.28
N ASP A 224 37.10 37.05 12.03
CA ASP A 224 37.13 37.21 13.48
C ASP A 224 37.62 38.61 13.84
N ILE A 225 36.76 39.37 14.52
CA ILE A 225 37.04 40.76 14.86
C ILE A 225 38.19 40.89 15.90
N SER A 226 38.37 39.85 16.72
CA SER A 226 39.40 39.86 17.78
C SER A 226 40.78 39.48 17.27
N THR A 227 40.89 38.57 16.30
CA THR A 227 42.14 38.06 15.75
C THR A 227 42.47 38.62 14.37
N GLY A 228 41.48 39.18 13.66
CA GLY A 228 41.59 39.60 12.27
C GLY A 228 41.67 38.47 11.25
N GLU A 229 41.62 37.22 11.68
CA GLU A 229 41.70 36.03 10.83
C GLU A 229 40.35 35.64 10.22
N TYR A 230 40.38 34.97 9.06
CA TYR A 230 39.18 34.41 8.45
C TYR A 230 38.89 32.99 8.96
N ILE A 231 37.82 32.85 9.68
CA ILE A 231 37.30 31.58 10.16
C ILE A 231 36.29 31.05 9.20
N LYS A 232 36.47 29.81 8.72
CA LYS A 232 35.45 29.11 7.92
C LYS A 232 34.41 28.43 8.83
N ARG A 233 33.15 28.80 8.72
CA ARG A 233 32.05 28.11 9.40
C ARG A 233 31.12 27.51 8.36
N THR A 234 30.83 26.23 8.52
CA THR A 234 29.81 25.54 7.73
C THR A 234 28.46 25.71 8.43
N VAL A 235 27.52 26.31 7.74
CA VAL A 235 26.17 26.60 8.26
C VAL A 235 25.15 25.79 7.46
N ALA A 236 24.19 25.20 8.13
CA ALA A 236 23.06 24.54 7.46
C ALA A 236 22.22 25.57 6.67
N VAL A 237 21.81 25.19 5.45
CA VAL A 237 20.92 26.01 4.63
C VAL A 237 19.49 25.62 4.96
N ASN A 238 18.80 26.44 5.72
CA ASN A 238 17.42 26.23 6.14
C ASN A 238 16.44 26.98 5.20
N VAL A 239 16.22 26.42 4.02
CA VAL A 239 15.37 27.04 3.00
C VAL A 239 13.87 26.98 3.33
N TYR A 240 13.45 26.13 4.26
CA TYR A 240 12.07 25.93 4.68
C TYR A 240 11.75 26.67 5.99
N ASN A 241 12.71 27.34 6.57
CA ASN A 241 12.56 28.07 7.84
C ASN A 241 12.08 27.16 8.99
N TYR A 242 12.62 25.94 9.05
CA TYR A 242 12.30 24.95 10.08
C TYR A 242 13.13 25.14 11.36
N SER A 243 12.49 24.92 12.51
CA SER A 243 13.13 24.71 13.81
C SER A 243 13.94 23.41 13.83
N LYS A 244 14.63 23.16 14.93
CA LYS A 244 15.30 21.88 15.17
C LYS A 244 14.40 20.66 14.93
N TYR A 245 13.14 20.74 15.38
CA TYR A 245 12.15 19.65 15.26
C TYR A 245 11.32 19.73 13.97
N GLY A 246 11.48 20.76 13.15
CA GLY A 246 10.75 20.94 11.90
C GLY A 246 9.57 21.91 12.01
N GLY A 247 9.41 22.63 13.13
CA GLY A 247 8.40 23.68 13.30
C GLY A 247 8.79 24.96 12.57
N TYR A 248 7.83 25.86 12.39
CA TYR A 248 7.97 27.13 11.66
C TYR A 248 8.60 28.22 12.51
N LEU A 249 9.83 28.62 12.22
CA LEU A 249 10.60 29.57 13.01
C LEU A 249 9.95 30.95 13.17
N ASN A 250 9.04 31.31 12.25
CA ASN A 250 8.35 32.61 12.31
C ASN A 250 7.13 32.64 13.25
N ALA A 251 6.74 31.50 13.84
CA ALA A 251 5.56 31.42 14.70
C ALA A 251 5.85 30.54 15.92
N LYS A 252 5.80 31.15 17.11
CA LYS A 252 6.18 30.52 18.37
C LYS A 252 5.19 30.82 19.49
N VAL A 253 4.86 29.80 20.27
CA VAL A 253 4.08 29.84 21.52
C VAL A 253 4.90 29.26 22.67
N ASN A 254 4.30 28.97 23.80
CA ASN A 254 5.01 28.39 24.96
C ASN A 254 5.55 26.99 24.63
N ALA A 255 6.81 26.75 24.96
CA ALA A 255 7.46 25.44 24.87
C ALA A 255 7.00 24.53 26.02
N THR A 256 6.79 23.24 25.74
CA THR A 256 6.43 22.22 26.77
C THR A 256 7.43 21.07 26.83
N GLY A 257 8.36 20.97 25.89
CA GLY A 257 9.33 19.89 25.80
C GLY A 257 8.86 18.68 24.98
N PHE A 258 7.57 18.62 24.62
CA PHE A 258 6.95 17.56 23.82
C PHE A 258 6.03 18.14 22.77
N PHE A 259 5.70 17.36 21.73
CA PHE A 259 4.68 17.74 20.77
C PHE A 259 3.30 17.77 21.41
N ARG A 260 2.50 18.75 21.04
CA ARG A 260 1.08 18.87 21.42
C ARG A 260 0.28 19.46 20.28
N THR A 261 -1.04 19.47 20.41
CA THR A 261 -1.95 20.16 19.51
C THR A 261 -2.46 21.46 20.15
N GLU A 262 -2.64 22.50 19.35
CA GLU A 262 -3.17 23.78 19.80
C GLU A 262 -3.98 24.46 18.69
N LYS A 263 -5.11 25.08 19.03
CA LYS A 263 -5.93 25.85 18.10
C LYS A 263 -5.65 27.33 18.25
N ILE A 264 -5.09 27.94 17.22
CA ILE A 264 -4.66 29.34 17.18
C ILE A 264 -5.34 30.04 16.00
N ASP A 265 -6.01 31.14 16.25
CA ASP A 265 -6.73 31.94 15.22
C ASP A 265 -7.69 31.10 14.36
N GLY A 266 -8.38 30.15 15.01
CA GLY A 266 -9.35 29.28 14.35
C GLY A 266 -8.75 28.08 13.59
N ARG A 267 -7.43 27.94 13.54
CA ARG A 267 -6.70 26.86 12.86
C ARG A 267 -6.01 25.96 13.87
N TRP A 268 -5.98 24.64 13.60
CA TRP A 268 -5.27 23.68 14.40
C TRP A 268 -3.80 23.59 13.96
N TRP A 269 -2.93 23.33 14.92
CA TRP A 269 -1.50 23.16 14.76
C TRP A 269 -1.00 22.02 15.64
N PHE A 270 0.03 21.33 15.20
CA PHE A 270 0.99 20.82 16.17
C PHE A 270 1.84 21.97 16.67
N VAL A 271 2.34 21.84 17.89
CA VAL A 271 3.38 22.69 18.46
C VAL A 271 4.56 21.79 18.79
N ASP A 272 5.74 22.14 18.32
CA ASP A 272 6.93 21.34 18.56
C ASP A 272 7.46 21.51 20.02
N PRO A 273 8.42 20.69 20.47
CA PRO A 273 8.94 20.76 21.84
C PRO A 273 9.51 22.11 22.25
N GLU A 274 9.99 22.91 21.29
CA GLU A 274 10.52 24.26 21.55
C GLU A 274 9.46 25.37 21.43
N GLY A 275 8.22 25.01 21.10
CA GLY A 275 7.09 25.93 21.03
C GLY A 275 6.83 26.48 19.62
N TYR A 276 7.49 26.02 18.57
CA TYR A 276 7.20 26.47 17.21
C TYR A 276 5.98 25.77 16.65
N LEU A 277 5.16 26.50 15.90
CA LEU A 277 4.02 25.90 15.18
C LEU A 277 4.52 24.93 14.15
N PHE A 278 3.90 23.75 14.10
CA PHE A 278 4.38 22.64 13.28
C PHE A 278 3.24 22.05 12.45
N LEU A 279 3.53 21.77 11.19
CA LEU A 279 2.71 20.96 10.30
C LEU A 279 3.51 19.73 9.89
N SER A 280 2.94 18.56 10.09
CA SER A 280 3.62 17.30 9.75
C SER A 280 3.61 17.04 8.25
N HIS A 281 4.73 17.26 7.58
CA HIS A 281 4.96 16.94 6.17
C HIS A 281 5.80 15.67 6.10
N GLY A 282 5.13 14.51 6.06
CA GLY A 282 5.70 13.21 6.34
C GLY A 282 5.71 12.23 5.18
N VAL A 283 6.38 11.11 5.43
CA VAL A 283 6.41 9.94 4.53
C VAL A 283 6.44 8.65 5.34
N ASP A 284 5.65 7.67 4.90
CA ASP A 284 5.55 6.34 5.49
C ASP A 284 6.67 5.40 5.03
N CYS A 285 6.91 4.35 5.80
CA CYS A 285 7.82 3.25 5.45
C CYS A 285 9.26 3.70 5.17
N VAL A 286 9.75 4.73 5.84
CA VAL A 286 11.14 5.21 5.69
C VAL A 286 12.09 4.14 6.19
N SER A 287 12.80 3.52 5.26
CA SER A 287 13.71 2.40 5.56
C SER A 287 14.85 2.31 4.54
N PRO A 288 16.09 2.03 4.98
CA PRO A 288 17.18 1.71 4.07
C PRO A 288 16.90 0.42 3.29
N GLY A 289 17.15 0.43 1.98
CA GLY A 289 17.05 -0.77 1.14
C GLY A 289 15.64 -1.33 1.01
N GLY A 290 14.61 -0.52 1.28
CA GLY A 290 13.22 -0.87 0.99
C GLY A 290 13.01 -1.06 -0.52
N GLY A 291 12.02 -1.90 -0.88
CA GLY A 291 11.74 -2.27 -2.27
C GLY A 291 12.66 -3.36 -2.82
N GLY A 292 12.21 -3.99 -3.89
CA GLY A 292 12.97 -5.02 -4.60
C GLY A 292 13.20 -6.33 -3.82
N ASN A 293 12.37 -6.62 -2.82
CA ASN A 293 12.42 -7.90 -2.12
C ASN A 293 11.85 -9.02 -2.99
N ILE A 294 12.53 -10.17 -2.97
CA ILE A 294 12.10 -11.37 -3.69
C ILE A 294 11.52 -12.34 -2.66
N ARG A 295 10.24 -12.61 -2.78
CA ARG A 295 9.57 -13.66 -2.00
C ARG A 295 9.58 -14.98 -2.75
N ASP A 296 9.52 -16.08 -2.02
CA ASP A 296 9.51 -17.43 -2.61
C ASP A 296 10.63 -17.56 -3.65
N LEU A 297 11.86 -17.25 -3.25
CA LEU A 297 13.04 -17.15 -4.11
C LEU A 297 13.19 -18.36 -5.04
N ASP A 298 13.01 -19.57 -4.52
CA ASP A 298 13.13 -20.81 -5.30
C ASP A 298 12.17 -20.87 -6.50
N LYS A 299 10.98 -20.31 -6.35
CA LYS A 299 9.97 -20.24 -7.42
C LYS A 299 10.20 -19.12 -8.40
N ARG A 300 10.92 -18.07 -8.01
CA ARG A 300 11.05 -16.81 -8.76
C ARG A 300 12.45 -16.54 -9.29
N LYS A 301 13.44 -17.34 -8.92
CA LYS A 301 14.84 -17.15 -9.35
C LYS A 301 15.01 -17.01 -10.87
N GLY A 302 14.21 -17.70 -11.67
CA GLY A 302 14.23 -17.61 -13.13
C GLY A 302 13.71 -16.29 -13.71
N PHE A 303 13.12 -15.42 -12.90
CA PHE A 303 12.66 -14.09 -13.33
C PHE A 303 13.79 -13.07 -13.42
N TYR A 304 14.93 -13.35 -12.81
CA TYR A 304 16.02 -12.41 -12.65
C TYR A 304 17.23 -12.80 -13.49
N LYS A 305 17.84 -11.82 -14.13
CA LYS A 305 19.08 -12.00 -14.88
C LYS A 305 20.23 -12.41 -13.97
N GLU A 306 20.25 -11.83 -12.76
CA GLU A 306 21.21 -12.11 -11.70
C GLU A 306 20.51 -11.96 -10.35
N LEU A 307 20.91 -12.73 -9.35
CA LEU A 307 20.38 -12.63 -8.00
C LEU A 307 21.35 -11.92 -7.07
N PRO A 308 20.85 -11.18 -6.08
CA PRO A 308 21.71 -10.62 -5.03
C PRO A 308 22.53 -11.71 -4.34
N PRO A 309 23.82 -11.46 -4.00
CA PRO A 309 24.65 -12.42 -3.28
C PRO A 309 24.08 -12.79 -1.90
N GLU A 310 24.20 -14.06 -1.52
CA GLU A 310 23.67 -14.57 -0.25
C GLU A 310 24.15 -13.81 0.97
N ASN A 311 25.45 -13.55 1.03
CA ASN A 311 26.09 -12.87 2.16
C ASN A 311 25.72 -11.39 2.30
N ILE A 312 25.16 -10.76 1.24
CA ILE A 312 24.78 -9.34 1.26
C ILE A 312 23.31 -9.16 1.56
N SER A 313 22.44 -9.91 0.89
CA SER A 313 21.02 -9.61 0.91
C SER A 313 20.08 -10.81 0.98
N GLN A 314 20.60 -12.03 0.93
CA GLN A 314 19.78 -13.22 1.13
C GLN A 314 19.63 -13.51 2.61
N ASN A 315 18.45 -14.01 3.02
CA ASN A 315 18.12 -14.32 4.42
C ASN A 315 18.12 -13.12 5.38
N GLN A 316 18.16 -11.91 4.89
CA GLN A 316 17.99 -10.72 5.72
C GLN A 316 16.50 -10.42 5.90
N GLY A 317 16.01 -10.60 7.13
CA GLY A 317 14.65 -10.31 7.54
C GLY A 317 13.83 -11.53 7.97
N ARG A 318 12.70 -11.27 8.62
CA ARG A 318 11.83 -12.28 9.28
C ARG A 318 11.26 -13.38 8.35
N ARG A 319 11.50 -13.34 7.04
CA ARG A 319 10.81 -14.21 6.07
C ARG A 319 11.73 -14.93 5.08
N GLY A 320 13.05 -14.78 5.24
CA GLY A 320 14.00 -15.34 4.26
C GLY A 320 13.74 -14.82 2.84
N GLY A 321 14.73 -14.39 2.12
CA GLY A 321 14.59 -13.87 0.77
C GLY A 321 15.80 -13.07 0.36
N ALA A 322 15.79 -12.56 -0.86
CA ALA A 322 16.81 -11.66 -1.37
C ALA A 322 16.23 -10.26 -1.59
N SER A 323 17.06 -9.23 -1.54
CA SER A 323 16.65 -7.83 -1.76
C SER A 323 17.60 -7.11 -2.71
N PHE A 324 17.08 -6.66 -3.83
CA PHE A 324 17.80 -5.78 -4.74
C PHE A 324 18.07 -4.40 -4.14
N GLY A 325 17.11 -3.87 -3.35
CA GLY A 325 17.31 -2.60 -2.66
C GLY A 325 18.54 -2.64 -1.75
N THR A 326 18.67 -3.67 -0.92
CA THR A 326 19.87 -3.88 -0.08
C THR A 326 21.13 -4.05 -0.92
N TRP A 327 21.07 -4.84 -2.01
CA TRP A 327 22.24 -5.04 -2.86
C TRP A 327 22.68 -3.76 -3.57
N ASN A 328 21.77 -2.93 -4.02
CA ASN A 328 22.09 -1.64 -4.63
C ASN A 328 22.69 -0.66 -3.62
N LEU A 329 22.24 -0.66 -2.37
CA LEU A 329 22.88 0.10 -1.29
C LEU A 329 24.32 -0.39 -1.02
N PHE A 330 24.53 -1.70 -1.02
CA PHE A 330 25.88 -2.26 -0.90
C PHE A 330 26.78 -1.86 -2.08
N ARG A 331 26.25 -1.88 -3.31
CA ARG A 331 26.98 -1.39 -4.49
C ARG A 331 27.34 0.09 -4.39
N ARG A 332 26.49 0.89 -3.74
CA ARG A 332 26.69 2.32 -3.55
C ARG A 332 27.70 2.64 -2.45
N TYR A 333 27.63 1.96 -1.33
CA TYR A 333 28.34 2.35 -0.10
C TYR A 333 29.32 1.31 0.45
N GLY A 334 29.41 0.11 -0.14
CA GLY A 334 30.18 -1.00 0.38
C GLY A 334 29.65 -1.48 1.74
N GLU A 335 30.53 -1.98 2.59
CA GLU A 335 30.19 -2.50 3.92
C GLU A 335 29.56 -1.45 4.87
N ASP A 336 29.80 -0.18 4.63
CA ASP A 336 29.25 0.93 5.41
C ASP A 336 27.80 1.28 5.06
N TYR A 337 27.18 0.54 4.13
CA TYR A 337 25.84 0.87 3.60
C TYR A 337 24.78 1.07 4.70
N PRO A 338 24.75 0.34 5.82
CA PRO A 338 23.71 0.54 6.83
C PRO A 338 23.71 1.93 7.46
N GLY A 339 24.92 2.47 7.73
CA GLY A 339 25.10 3.81 8.29
C GLY A 339 24.87 4.90 7.24
N LYS A 340 25.59 4.78 6.11
CA LYS A 340 25.54 5.79 5.04
C LYS A 340 24.15 5.96 4.41
N SER A 341 23.39 4.86 4.27
CA SER A 341 22.03 4.94 3.74
C SER A 341 21.07 5.64 4.70
N ARG A 342 21.18 5.43 6.01
CA ARG A 342 20.40 6.19 7.00
C ARG A 342 20.72 7.68 6.97
N ASP A 343 22.02 8.03 6.88
CA ASP A 343 22.43 9.44 6.74
C ASP A 343 21.91 10.06 5.45
N MET A 344 21.92 9.32 4.34
CA MET A 344 21.36 9.77 3.06
C MET A 344 19.85 10.02 3.15
N ILE A 345 19.10 9.14 3.82
CA ILE A 345 17.66 9.35 4.07
C ILE A 345 17.43 10.70 4.74
N ILE A 346 18.16 11.03 5.81
CA ILE A 346 18.01 12.30 6.51
C ILE A 346 18.38 13.49 5.61
N LYS A 347 19.48 13.40 4.85
CA LYS A 347 19.86 14.44 3.88
C LYS A 347 18.79 14.67 2.81
N ARG A 348 18.20 13.61 2.29
CA ARG A 348 17.07 13.66 1.34
C ARG A 348 15.86 14.35 1.96
N MET A 349 15.47 13.97 3.18
CA MET A 349 14.37 14.62 3.89
C MET A 349 14.63 16.10 4.13
N ASP A 350 15.85 16.46 4.53
CA ASP A 350 16.28 17.88 4.68
C ASP A 350 16.15 18.63 3.34
N LYS A 351 16.65 18.05 2.25
CA LYS A 351 16.59 18.64 0.91
C LYS A 351 15.18 18.78 0.39
N TRP A 352 14.34 17.75 0.57
CA TRP A 352 12.98 17.70 0.02
C TRP A 352 11.93 18.41 0.89
N GLY A 353 12.33 18.94 2.05
CA GLY A 353 11.44 19.66 2.96
C GLY A 353 10.50 18.75 3.74
N LEU A 354 10.86 17.47 3.90
CA LEU A 354 10.13 16.52 4.74
C LEU A 354 10.62 16.64 6.18
N ASN A 355 9.71 16.83 7.13
CA ASN A 355 10.04 17.02 8.53
C ASN A 355 9.60 15.85 9.44
N THR A 356 8.83 14.89 8.93
CA THR A 356 8.27 13.79 9.72
C THR A 356 8.54 12.43 9.09
N ILE A 357 9.10 11.52 9.89
CA ILE A 357 9.16 10.08 9.60
C ILE A 357 7.83 9.50 10.09
N ALA A 358 6.98 9.09 9.16
CA ALA A 358 5.65 8.62 9.51
C ALA A 358 5.61 7.09 9.72
N ASN A 359 4.44 6.50 9.60
CA ASN A 359 4.15 5.14 10.04
C ASN A 359 4.98 4.05 9.34
N TRP A 360 5.15 2.89 10.00
CA TRP A 360 5.88 1.69 9.53
C TRP A 360 7.34 1.91 9.13
N SER A 361 7.92 3.01 9.53
CA SER A 361 9.32 3.34 9.28
C SER A 361 10.28 2.54 10.15
N SER A 362 11.54 2.48 9.73
CA SER A 362 12.59 1.74 10.45
C SER A 362 12.93 2.40 11.79
N PRO A 363 12.94 1.63 12.91
CA PRO A 363 13.39 2.14 14.20
C PRO A 363 14.82 2.71 14.18
N GLU A 364 15.70 2.16 13.34
CA GLU A 364 17.07 2.65 13.22
C GLU A 364 17.15 4.08 12.65
N VAL A 365 16.19 4.47 11.79
CA VAL A 365 16.10 5.83 11.27
C VAL A 365 15.42 6.76 12.28
N MET A 366 14.33 6.31 12.92
CA MET A 366 13.65 7.07 13.97
C MET A 366 14.60 7.41 15.14
N ASN A 367 15.36 6.42 15.62
CA ASN A 367 16.28 6.54 16.76
C ASN A 367 17.55 7.38 16.48
N MET A 368 17.73 7.85 15.23
CA MET A 368 18.74 8.88 14.95
C MET A 368 18.40 10.21 15.61
N ASN A 369 17.14 10.44 16.00
CA ASN A 369 16.67 11.67 16.63
C ASN A 369 17.07 12.93 15.83
N ARG A 370 16.80 12.89 14.52
CA ARG A 370 17.09 13.99 13.59
C ARG A 370 15.86 14.50 12.85
N LYS A 371 14.76 13.78 12.94
CA LYS A 371 13.44 14.16 12.41
C LYS A 371 12.38 13.77 13.42
N ALA A 372 11.32 14.56 13.50
CA ALA A 372 10.12 14.17 14.22
C ALA A 372 9.58 12.85 13.64
N PHE A 373 8.97 12.01 14.49
CA PHE A 373 8.43 10.74 14.01
C PHE A 373 7.10 10.36 14.70
N MET A 374 6.35 9.50 14.03
CA MET A 374 5.12 8.86 14.52
C MET A 374 5.36 7.36 14.62
N PHE A 375 4.77 6.71 15.62
CA PHE A 375 5.02 5.30 15.89
C PHE A 375 3.75 4.48 15.88
N GLN A 376 3.75 3.35 15.15
CA GLN A 376 2.63 2.39 15.16
C GLN A 376 2.78 1.39 16.29
N LEU A 377 1.85 1.39 17.23
CA LEU A 377 1.76 0.35 18.24
C LEU A 377 1.39 -1.00 17.61
N ARG A 378 1.97 -2.06 18.15
CA ARG A 378 1.68 -3.44 17.75
C ARG A 378 1.34 -4.28 18.98
N GLY A 379 0.58 -5.35 18.74
CA GLY A 379 0.18 -6.25 19.82
C GLY A 379 -0.92 -5.72 20.73
N VAL A 380 -1.56 -4.61 20.36
CA VAL A 380 -2.71 -4.04 21.09
C VAL A 380 -4.05 -4.67 20.69
N GLY A 381 -4.03 -5.68 19.83
CA GLY A 381 -5.19 -6.53 19.54
C GLY A 381 -5.79 -6.40 18.13
N ILE A 382 -5.57 -5.28 17.44
CA ILE A 382 -6.21 -5.04 16.13
C ILE A 382 -5.75 -6.03 15.06
N GLU A 383 -4.49 -6.44 15.08
CA GLU A 383 -3.93 -7.39 14.10
C GLU A 383 -4.48 -8.82 14.25
N GLY A 384 -4.95 -9.18 15.45
CA GLY A 384 -5.55 -10.49 15.75
C GLY A 384 -7.08 -10.46 15.82
N GLY A 385 -7.68 -9.30 15.61
CA GLY A 385 -9.12 -9.10 15.66
C GLY A 385 -9.85 -9.64 14.43
N LEU A 386 -11.12 -9.98 14.61
CA LEU A 386 -11.99 -10.32 13.50
C LEU A 386 -12.33 -9.07 12.71
N MET A 387 -11.97 -9.02 11.44
CA MET A 387 -12.06 -7.83 10.59
C MET A 387 -11.37 -6.58 11.20
N GLY A 388 -10.41 -6.77 12.12
CA GLY A 388 -9.74 -5.69 12.84
C GLY A 388 -10.44 -5.23 14.12
N LEU A 389 -11.48 -5.93 14.62
CA LEU A 389 -12.08 -5.73 15.94
C LEU A 389 -11.56 -6.81 16.90
N PRO A 390 -10.85 -6.44 17.99
CA PRO A 390 -10.38 -7.40 18.97
C PRO A 390 -11.52 -8.00 19.82
N ASP A 391 -11.31 -9.21 20.34
CA ASP A 391 -12.17 -9.78 21.37
C ASP A 391 -11.77 -9.21 22.75
N VAL A 392 -12.40 -8.11 23.13
CA VAL A 392 -12.13 -7.39 24.39
C VAL A 392 -12.64 -8.11 25.64
N TYR A 393 -13.44 -9.16 25.46
CA TYR A 393 -14.09 -9.91 26.54
C TYR A 393 -13.23 -11.10 27.04
N THR A 394 -12.07 -11.34 26.42
CA THR A 394 -11.12 -12.32 26.97
C THR A 394 -10.59 -11.82 28.30
N GLY A 395 -10.50 -12.74 29.30
CA GLY A 395 -10.08 -12.36 30.65
C GLY A 395 -8.66 -11.78 30.78
N ASP A 396 -7.85 -11.90 29.73
CA ASP A 396 -6.47 -11.42 29.65
C ASP A 396 -6.27 -10.25 28.67
N PHE A 397 -7.34 -9.73 28.03
CA PHE A 397 -7.24 -8.69 27.02
C PHE A 397 -6.50 -7.45 27.54
N ALA A 398 -6.99 -6.87 28.64
CA ALA A 398 -6.41 -5.67 29.23
C ALA A 398 -4.94 -5.88 29.65
N ALA A 399 -4.60 -7.07 30.18
CA ALA A 399 -3.24 -7.40 30.58
C ALA A 399 -2.31 -7.54 29.36
N LYS A 400 -2.78 -8.08 28.24
CA LYS A 400 -2.03 -8.16 26.97
C LYS A 400 -1.77 -6.77 26.39
N VAL A 401 -2.79 -5.90 26.37
CA VAL A 401 -2.65 -4.51 25.94
C VAL A 401 -1.66 -3.75 26.82
N ASP A 402 -1.78 -3.88 28.15
CA ASP A 402 -0.85 -3.26 29.11
C ASP A 402 0.59 -3.69 28.86
N ALA A 403 0.83 -4.99 28.68
CA ALA A 403 2.17 -5.53 28.39
C ALA A 403 2.72 -5.04 27.04
N ALA A 404 1.88 -4.99 26.00
CA ALA A 404 2.26 -4.50 24.67
C ALA A 404 2.62 -3.00 24.71
N CYS A 405 1.81 -2.19 25.40
CA CYS A 405 2.08 -0.77 25.58
C CYS A 405 3.36 -0.57 26.40
N LYS A 406 3.54 -1.28 27.53
CA LYS A 406 4.78 -1.20 28.31
C LYS A 406 6.02 -1.44 27.45
N ALA A 407 6.01 -2.50 26.65
CA ALA A 407 7.15 -2.87 25.80
C ALA A 407 7.44 -1.85 24.69
N SER A 408 6.41 -1.18 24.16
CA SER A 408 6.54 -0.32 22.98
C SER A 408 6.63 1.18 23.32
N VAL A 409 5.94 1.62 24.37
CA VAL A 409 5.72 3.03 24.70
C VAL A 409 6.77 3.53 25.70
N GLU A 410 7.07 2.75 26.75
CA GLU A 410 7.96 3.17 27.85
C GLU A 410 9.35 3.62 27.36
N GLN A 411 9.87 3.02 26.28
CA GLN A 411 11.16 3.36 25.70
C GLN A 411 11.19 4.75 25.06
N TYR A 412 10.05 5.33 24.69
CA TYR A 412 9.96 6.62 24.02
C TYR A 412 9.41 7.75 24.88
N LYS A 413 8.93 7.48 26.09
CA LYS A 413 8.23 8.45 26.95
C LYS A 413 8.95 9.78 27.18
N ASP A 414 10.27 9.78 27.10
CA ASP A 414 11.11 10.98 27.30
C ASP A 414 11.74 11.47 25.98
N ASN A 415 11.32 10.92 24.81
CA ASN A 415 11.89 11.27 23.52
C ASN A 415 11.16 12.47 22.86
N PRO A 416 11.75 13.68 22.85
CA PRO A 416 11.08 14.86 22.32
C PRO A 416 10.89 14.84 20.78
N TRP A 417 11.42 13.85 20.07
CA TRP A 417 11.24 13.70 18.65
C TRP A 417 9.98 12.91 18.26
N LEU A 418 9.41 12.18 19.21
CA LEU A 418 8.15 11.47 18.98
C LEU A 418 6.98 12.46 19.02
N ILE A 419 6.12 12.41 17.98
CA ILE A 419 4.86 13.15 17.95
C ILE A 419 3.79 12.39 18.73
N GLY A 420 3.66 11.10 18.47
CA GLY A 420 2.65 10.27 19.13
C GLY A 420 2.54 8.88 18.52
N TYR A 421 1.53 8.15 18.97
CA TYR A 421 1.29 6.74 18.68
C TYR A 421 0.03 6.55 17.83
N PHE A 422 0.14 5.82 16.72
CA PHE A 422 -1.02 5.22 16.06
C PHE A 422 -1.39 3.90 16.72
N THR A 423 -2.67 3.65 16.92
CA THR A 423 -3.19 2.47 17.61
C THR A 423 -3.77 1.42 16.67
N GLY A 424 -3.89 1.72 15.38
CA GLY A 424 -4.37 0.80 14.37
C GLY A 424 -4.40 1.38 12.96
N ASN A 425 -4.76 0.54 11.99
CA ASN A 425 -4.89 0.92 10.58
C ASN A 425 -6.05 0.19 9.91
N GLU A 426 -6.92 0.93 9.25
CA GLU A 426 -7.98 0.47 8.32
C GLU A 426 -8.74 -0.78 8.80
N PRO A 427 -9.39 -0.76 9.98
CA PRO A 427 -10.22 -1.88 10.40
C PRO A 427 -11.35 -2.09 9.39
N SER A 428 -11.45 -3.30 8.85
CA SER A 428 -12.36 -3.59 7.75
C SER A 428 -13.80 -3.85 8.15
N TRP A 429 -14.11 -3.80 9.45
CA TRP A 429 -15.48 -3.98 9.97
C TRP A 429 -16.37 -2.74 9.83
N LEU A 430 -15.78 -1.56 9.68
CA LEU A 430 -16.53 -0.32 9.50
C LEU A 430 -17.48 -0.42 8.29
N GLU A 431 -18.73 0.03 8.48
CA GLU A 431 -19.84 -0.12 7.51
C GLU A 431 -20.25 -1.58 7.26
N GLN A 432 -19.71 -2.55 8.00
CA GLN A 432 -20.03 -3.96 7.92
C GLN A 432 -20.37 -4.58 9.28
N GLU A 433 -20.89 -3.78 10.21
CA GLU A 433 -21.16 -4.18 11.59
C GLU A 433 -22.10 -5.38 11.67
N LEU A 434 -23.15 -5.40 10.84
CA LEU A 434 -24.10 -6.51 10.82
C LEU A 434 -23.45 -7.81 10.36
N ARG A 435 -22.62 -7.72 9.33
CA ARG A 435 -21.83 -8.86 8.83
C ARG A 435 -20.84 -9.35 9.87
N LEU A 436 -20.17 -8.43 10.58
CA LEU A 436 -19.26 -8.79 11.66
C LEU A 436 -20.00 -9.54 12.77
N CYS A 437 -21.23 -9.14 13.12
CA CYS A 437 -22.08 -9.89 14.05
C CYS A 437 -22.39 -11.31 13.56
N ASP A 438 -22.74 -11.45 12.27
CA ASP A 438 -22.97 -12.78 11.67
C ASP A 438 -21.69 -13.65 11.77
N MET A 439 -20.53 -13.11 11.42
CA MET A 439 -19.27 -13.83 11.52
C MET A 439 -18.90 -14.22 12.96
N ILE A 440 -19.23 -13.38 13.95
CA ILE A 440 -19.03 -13.71 15.37
C ILE A 440 -19.96 -14.86 15.78
N LEU A 441 -21.24 -14.80 15.40
CA LEU A 441 -22.24 -15.82 15.78
C LEU A 441 -22.00 -17.17 15.11
N GLU A 442 -21.52 -17.18 13.88
CA GLU A 442 -21.22 -18.38 13.10
C GLU A 442 -19.81 -18.97 13.40
N GLY A 443 -18.90 -18.13 13.92
CA GLY A 443 -17.53 -18.52 14.20
C GLY A 443 -17.34 -19.39 15.45
N ASP A 444 -16.09 -19.56 15.84
CA ASP A 444 -15.68 -20.36 17.00
C ASP A 444 -16.30 -19.86 18.32
N ASP A 445 -16.39 -20.75 19.32
CA ASP A 445 -16.85 -20.40 20.69
C ASP A 445 -15.79 -19.52 21.39
N ARG A 446 -15.96 -18.20 21.26
CA ARG A 446 -15.12 -17.15 21.87
C ARG A 446 -15.91 -16.31 22.86
N PRO A 447 -15.25 -15.62 23.80
CA PRO A 447 -15.93 -14.72 24.74
C PRO A 447 -16.84 -13.70 24.06
N ILE A 448 -16.39 -13.04 22.98
CA ILE A 448 -17.21 -12.08 22.22
C ILE A 448 -18.51 -12.68 21.68
N LYS A 449 -18.50 -13.98 21.28
CA LYS A 449 -19.70 -14.67 20.80
C LYS A 449 -20.71 -14.88 21.95
N LYS A 450 -20.25 -15.22 23.14
CA LYS A 450 -21.10 -15.38 24.33
C LYS A 450 -21.74 -14.07 24.71
N GLU A 451 -20.96 -12.99 24.73
CA GLU A 451 -21.44 -11.63 25.07
C GLU A 451 -22.44 -11.13 24.01
N LEU A 452 -22.14 -11.30 22.71
CA LEU A 452 -23.07 -10.91 21.65
C LEU A 452 -24.39 -11.70 21.75
N THR A 453 -24.31 -13.02 21.98
CA THR A 453 -25.52 -13.86 22.15
C THR A 453 -26.37 -13.39 23.34
N ALA A 454 -25.73 -13.08 24.48
CA ALA A 454 -26.43 -12.57 25.66
C ALA A 454 -27.01 -11.16 25.42
N TRP A 455 -26.30 -10.31 24.67
CA TRP A 455 -26.78 -8.98 24.29
C TRP A 455 -28.03 -9.06 23.41
N LEU A 456 -28.01 -9.90 22.35
CA LEU A 456 -29.08 -10.07 21.40
C LEU A 456 -30.31 -10.83 21.97
N ALA A 457 -30.16 -11.52 23.09
CA ALA A 457 -31.31 -12.10 23.82
C ALA A 457 -32.33 -11.05 24.28
N LYS A 458 -31.91 -9.76 24.38
CA LYS A 458 -32.79 -8.61 24.70
C LYS A 458 -33.53 -8.07 23.48
N GLY A 459 -33.17 -8.52 22.27
CA GLY A 459 -33.74 -8.12 20.99
C GLY A 459 -32.69 -8.14 19.90
N ASP A 460 -32.84 -8.99 18.91
CA ASP A 460 -31.95 -9.06 17.74
C ASP A 460 -32.46 -8.11 16.64
N THR A 461 -31.94 -6.87 16.65
CA THR A 461 -32.22 -5.86 15.63
C THR A 461 -30.92 -5.33 15.06
N PRO A 462 -30.95 -4.76 13.84
CA PRO A 462 -29.77 -4.12 13.24
C PRO A 462 -29.13 -3.08 14.16
N GLU A 463 -29.92 -2.29 14.86
CA GLU A 463 -29.47 -1.25 15.79
C GLU A 463 -28.75 -1.87 16.99
N ASN A 464 -29.34 -2.90 17.62
CA ASN A 464 -28.72 -3.60 18.75
C ASN A 464 -27.42 -4.31 18.35
N ARG A 465 -27.34 -4.84 17.14
CA ARG A 465 -26.11 -5.44 16.58
C ARG A 465 -25.01 -4.39 16.43
N LYS A 466 -25.34 -3.25 15.81
CA LYS A 466 -24.39 -2.12 15.69
C LYS A 466 -23.94 -1.62 17.05
N GLN A 467 -24.87 -1.41 17.97
CA GLN A 467 -24.55 -0.91 19.32
C GLN A 467 -23.59 -1.84 20.08
N PHE A 468 -23.72 -3.15 19.92
CA PHE A 468 -22.77 -4.10 20.51
C PHE A 468 -21.36 -3.89 19.95
N ILE A 469 -21.23 -3.75 18.63
CA ILE A 469 -19.93 -3.50 17.98
C ILE A 469 -19.33 -2.17 18.46
N PHE A 470 -20.13 -1.10 18.53
CA PHE A 470 -19.68 0.21 18.99
C PHE A 470 -19.23 0.19 20.46
N ASN A 471 -19.95 -0.50 21.34
CA ASN A 471 -19.54 -0.68 22.74
C ASN A 471 -18.22 -1.49 22.84
N THR A 472 -18.08 -2.54 22.03
CA THR A 472 -16.85 -3.33 21.97
C THR A 472 -15.67 -2.48 21.50
N PHE A 473 -15.89 -1.66 20.47
CA PHE A 473 -14.89 -0.73 19.94
C PHE A 473 -14.49 0.34 20.96
N ARG A 474 -15.45 0.93 21.67
CA ARG A 474 -15.18 1.88 22.77
C ARG A 474 -14.30 1.23 23.83
N THR A 475 -14.67 0.06 24.33
CA THR A 475 -13.88 -0.68 25.33
C THR A 475 -12.46 -0.95 24.85
N PHE A 476 -12.29 -1.31 23.58
CA PHE A 476 -10.98 -1.49 22.98
C PHE A 476 -10.14 -0.21 23.04
N LEU A 477 -10.67 0.91 22.54
CA LEU A 477 -9.95 2.17 22.49
C LEU A 477 -9.60 2.73 23.87
N GLU A 478 -10.53 2.70 24.81
CA GLU A 478 -10.32 3.16 26.18
C GLU A 478 -9.25 2.33 26.91
N THR A 479 -9.23 1.01 26.66
CA THR A 479 -8.21 0.12 27.22
C THR A 479 -6.81 0.46 26.69
N VAL A 480 -6.70 0.69 25.38
CA VAL A 480 -5.42 1.05 24.74
C VAL A 480 -4.94 2.43 25.19
N ASP A 481 -5.82 3.43 25.22
CA ASP A 481 -5.49 4.79 25.65
C ASP A 481 -5.03 4.83 27.11
N THR A 482 -5.76 4.13 28.00
CA THR A 482 -5.38 4.00 29.41
C THR A 482 -3.99 3.40 29.56
N ALA A 483 -3.67 2.37 28.76
CA ALA A 483 -2.36 1.74 28.81
C ALA A 483 -1.25 2.65 28.23
N ILE A 484 -1.51 3.39 27.16
CA ILE A 484 -0.57 4.39 26.64
C ILE A 484 -0.27 5.43 27.72
N LYS A 485 -1.28 6.10 28.27
CA LYS A 485 -1.12 7.19 29.24
C LYS A 485 -0.49 6.74 30.55
N LYS A 486 -0.65 5.46 30.92
CA LYS A 486 0.03 4.87 32.08
C LYS A 486 1.55 4.87 31.95
N TYR A 487 2.09 4.61 30.75
CA TYR A 487 3.53 4.50 30.51
C TYR A 487 4.14 5.73 29.87
N ASP A 488 3.32 6.53 29.17
CA ASP A 488 3.73 7.77 28.52
C ASP A 488 2.62 8.82 28.58
N PRO A 489 2.66 9.70 29.56
CA PRO A 489 1.69 10.80 29.67
C PRO A 489 2.02 11.99 28.76
N ASN A 490 3.14 11.97 28.03
CA ASN A 490 3.68 13.13 27.34
C ASN A 490 3.31 13.17 25.84
N HIS A 491 3.17 12.00 25.21
CA HIS A 491 2.96 11.93 23.78
C HIS A 491 1.49 11.68 23.40
N LEU A 492 1.17 12.08 22.17
CA LEU A 492 -0.20 12.08 21.67
C LEU A 492 -0.70 10.69 21.28
N ASN A 493 -1.97 10.42 21.53
CA ASN A 493 -2.71 9.33 20.91
C ASN A 493 -3.23 9.80 19.56
N LEU A 494 -2.56 9.38 18.48
CA LEU A 494 -2.90 9.75 17.10
C LEU A 494 -4.06 8.91 16.53
N GLY A 495 -4.60 7.99 17.30
CA GLY A 495 -5.75 7.16 16.98
C GLY A 495 -5.50 6.07 15.95
N ILE A 496 -6.59 5.56 15.41
CA ILE A 496 -6.59 4.62 14.28
C ILE A 496 -6.63 5.41 12.99
N ARG A 497 -5.85 5.00 11.99
CA ARG A 497 -5.94 5.54 10.64
C ARG A 497 -7.10 4.86 9.92
N PHE A 498 -8.22 5.52 9.83
CA PHE A 498 -9.41 5.00 9.14
C PHE A 498 -9.24 5.09 7.62
N GLY A 499 -9.87 4.17 6.86
CA GLY A 499 -9.86 4.24 5.41
C GLY A 499 -10.71 5.41 4.90
N ASN A 500 -12.02 5.21 4.73
CA ASN A 500 -12.94 6.26 4.28
C ASN A 500 -13.76 6.82 5.45
N VAL A 501 -13.72 8.15 5.65
CA VAL A 501 -14.44 8.79 6.77
C VAL A 501 -15.82 9.36 6.41
N MET A 502 -16.19 9.38 5.13
CA MET A 502 -17.49 9.95 4.72
C MET A 502 -18.68 9.18 5.28
N HIS A 503 -18.55 7.87 5.38
CA HIS A 503 -19.63 6.96 5.76
C HIS A 503 -19.49 6.37 7.16
N ILE A 504 -18.42 6.74 7.90
CA ILE A 504 -18.27 6.31 9.29
C ILE A 504 -19.45 6.79 10.12
N ASP A 505 -20.04 5.88 10.90
CA ASP A 505 -21.16 6.18 11.79
C ASP A 505 -20.82 7.31 12.75
N ARG A 506 -21.82 8.14 13.07
CA ARG A 506 -21.66 9.28 13.95
C ARG A 506 -21.14 8.84 15.33
N GLU A 507 -21.68 7.77 15.88
CA GLU A 507 -21.30 7.26 17.19
C GLU A 507 -19.84 6.82 17.26
N ILE A 508 -19.30 6.27 16.17
CA ILE A 508 -17.87 5.95 16.06
C ILE A 508 -17.01 7.21 16.17
N LEU A 509 -17.41 8.30 15.51
CA LEU A 509 -16.69 9.57 15.59
C LEU A 509 -16.77 10.18 17.00
N GLU A 510 -17.90 10.05 17.67
CA GLU A 510 -18.07 10.47 19.07
C GLU A 510 -17.20 9.65 20.03
N ILE A 511 -17.05 8.33 19.80
CA ILE A 511 -16.10 7.48 20.54
C ILE A 511 -14.66 7.96 20.33
N CYS A 512 -14.28 8.24 19.09
CA CYS A 512 -12.92 8.72 18.76
C CYS A 512 -12.61 10.07 19.44
N LYS A 513 -13.59 10.99 19.49
CA LYS A 513 -13.48 12.27 20.19
C LYS A 513 -13.08 12.13 21.65
N ASP A 514 -13.65 11.13 22.34
CA ASP A 514 -13.44 10.93 23.77
C ASP A 514 -12.05 10.34 24.10
N VAL A 515 -11.37 9.72 23.09
CA VAL A 515 -10.18 8.91 23.31
C VAL A 515 -8.95 9.47 22.61
N PHE A 516 -9.09 10.05 21.42
CA PHE A 516 -7.94 10.48 20.60
C PHE A 516 -7.56 11.94 20.86
N ASP A 517 -6.27 12.26 20.71
CA ASP A 517 -5.76 13.64 20.65
C ASP A 517 -5.78 14.20 19.22
N VAL A 518 -5.72 13.32 18.21
CA VAL A 518 -5.74 13.63 16.79
C VAL A 518 -6.58 12.59 16.05
N PHE A 519 -7.43 13.02 15.14
CA PHE A 519 -8.21 12.14 14.28
C PHE A 519 -7.44 11.82 12.99
N SER A 520 -7.17 10.55 12.74
CA SER A 520 -6.36 10.10 11.60
C SER A 520 -7.15 9.28 10.60
N PHE A 521 -6.89 9.49 9.32
CA PHE A 521 -7.50 8.70 8.25
C PHE A 521 -6.57 8.62 7.02
N ASN A 522 -6.76 7.59 6.20
CA ASN A 522 -6.12 7.42 4.91
C ASN A 522 -7.07 7.93 3.83
N CYS A 523 -6.58 8.66 2.84
CA CYS A 523 -7.43 9.27 1.84
C CYS A 523 -6.82 9.12 0.43
N TYR A 524 -7.18 8.05 -0.25
CA TYR A 524 -6.79 7.82 -1.64
C TYR A 524 -7.84 8.39 -2.58
N ASP A 525 -7.73 9.68 -2.89
CA ASP A 525 -8.58 10.41 -3.82
C ASP A 525 -7.73 11.38 -4.66
N LEU A 526 -8.34 12.12 -5.59
CA LEU A 526 -7.67 13.18 -6.34
C LEU A 526 -7.22 14.31 -5.42
N TYR A 527 -8.00 14.62 -4.41
CA TYR A 527 -7.70 15.48 -3.26
C TYR A 527 -8.72 15.19 -2.15
N PRO A 528 -8.39 15.46 -0.88
CA PRO A 528 -9.33 15.24 0.20
C PRO A 528 -10.51 16.22 0.12
N LYS A 529 -11.72 15.67 0.13
CA LYS A 529 -12.94 16.48 0.03
C LYS A 529 -13.12 17.34 1.28
N LYS A 530 -13.38 18.64 1.07
CA LYS A 530 -13.59 19.58 2.18
C LYS A 530 -14.72 19.13 3.08
N GLU A 531 -15.85 18.69 2.50
CA GLU A 531 -17.03 18.23 3.23
C GLU A 531 -16.73 17.03 4.15
N MET A 532 -15.85 16.14 3.72
CA MET A 532 -15.39 15.01 4.52
C MET A 532 -14.58 15.48 5.74
N MET A 533 -13.65 16.40 5.53
CA MET A 533 -12.83 16.98 6.60
C MET A 533 -13.66 17.85 7.56
N ASP A 534 -14.57 18.67 7.03
CA ASP A 534 -15.51 19.46 7.84
C ASP A 534 -16.32 18.55 8.77
N ARG A 535 -16.93 17.48 8.23
CA ARG A 535 -17.71 16.50 8.99
C ARG A 535 -16.88 15.86 10.10
N ALA A 536 -15.68 15.39 9.79
CA ALA A 536 -14.81 14.78 10.79
C ALA A 536 -14.45 15.78 11.91
N MET A 537 -14.06 17.01 11.56
CA MET A 537 -13.71 18.06 12.52
C MET A 537 -14.91 18.51 13.37
N GLU A 538 -16.08 18.68 12.77
CA GLU A 538 -17.31 19.07 13.48
C GLU A 538 -17.73 18.03 14.50
N MET A 539 -17.62 16.74 14.16
CA MET A 539 -18.07 15.64 15.01
C MET A 539 -17.08 15.29 16.10
N THR A 540 -15.79 15.31 15.79
CA THR A 540 -14.74 14.96 16.74
C THR A 540 -14.24 16.16 17.54
N GLY A 541 -14.26 17.36 16.95
CA GLY A 541 -13.62 18.54 17.53
C GLY A 541 -12.08 18.48 17.52
N LEU A 542 -11.49 17.48 16.88
CA LEU A 542 -10.05 17.20 16.88
C LEU A 542 -9.36 17.73 15.62
N PRO A 543 -8.05 18.04 15.72
CA PRO A 543 -7.23 18.20 14.53
C PRO A 543 -7.07 16.88 13.76
N MET A 544 -6.70 16.94 12.49
CA MET A 544 -6.68 15.78 11.61
C MET A 544 -5.31 15.53 10.97
N ILE A 545 -5.01 14.24 10.71
CA ILE A 545 -3.89 13.78 9.88
C ILE A 545 -4.43 12.89 8.76
N ILE A 546 -3.95 13.13 7.54
CA ILE A 546 -4.05 12.14 6.46
C ILE A 546 -2.83 11.23 6.56
N GLY A 547 -3.07 9.99 7.00
CA GLY A 547 -2.03 9.00 7.28
C GLY A 547 -1.43 8.36 6.04
N GLU A 548 -2.21 8.27 4.94
CA GLU A 548 -1.75 7.72 3.67
C GLU A 548 -2.43 8.38 2.48
N TYR A 549 -1.66 8.61 1.44
CA TYR A 549 -2.11 8.89 0.07
C TYR A 549 -0.94 8.70 -0.90
N HIS A 550 -1.23 8.39 -2.15
CA HIS A 550 -0.22 8.36 -3.20
C HIS A 550 -0.82 8.46 -4.61
N PHE A 551 0.08 8.70 -5.56
CA PHE A 551 -0.16 8.59 -6.99
C PHE A 551 0.94 7.75 -7.62
N GLY A 552 0.60 6.96 -8.63
CA GLY A 552 1.57 6.14 -9.33
C GLY A 552 1.27 6.02 -10.82
N THR A 553 2.22 5.50 -11.57
CA THR A 553 2.13 5.28 -13.01
C THR A 553 2.62 3.89 -13.40
N VAL A 554 2.57 3.55 -14.68
CA VAL A 554 2.77 2.17 -15.18
C VAL A 554 4.05 2.00 -15.99
N ASP A 555 4.90 3.00 -16.05
CA ASP A 555 6.07 3.06 -16.93
C ASP A 555 7.28 2.21 -16.47
N ARG A 556 7.23 1.67 -15.25
CA ARG A 556 8.31 0.89 -14.62
C ARG A 556 8.04 -0.62 -14.55
N GLY A 557 7.05 -1.12 -15.29
CA GLY A 557 6.62 -2.52 -15.19
C GLY A 557 5.87 -2.87 -13.91
N MET A 558 5.45 -1.88 -13.15
CA MET A 558 4.70 -1.97 -11.90
C MET A 558 3.28 -1.43 -12.09
N ALA A 559 2.34 -1.87 -11.26
CA ALA A 559 0.95 -1.42 -11.33
C ALA A 559 0.81 0.07 -10.96
N GLN A 560 -0.26 0.67 -11.44
CA GLN A 560 -0.54 2.11 -11.38
C GLN A 560 -0.84 2.70 -10.00
N SER A 561 -0.79 1.94 -8.94
CA SER A 561 -1.20 2.38 -7.60
C SER A 561 -2.72 2.49 -7.41
N LEU A 562 -3.17 2.97 -6.25
CA LEU A 562 -4.59 3.19 -5.97
C LEU A 562 -5.15 4.38 -6.76
N TRP A 563 -4.31 5.42 -6.96
CA TRP A 563 -4.59 6.52 -7.88
C TRP A 563 -3.52 6.60 -8.95
N GLN A 564 -3.93 6.45 -10.21
CA GLN A 564 -3.03 6.48 -11.37
C GLN A 564 -2.95 7.87 -11.98
N VAL A 565 -1.78 8.17 -12.51
CA VAL A 565 -1.50 9.31 -13.37
C VAL A 565 -0.73 8.86 -14.62
N ASN A 566 -0.63 9.72 -15.64
CA ASN A 566 -0.11 9.30 -16.94
C ASN A 566 1.43 9.22 -17.03
N SER A 567 2.16 9.88 -16.13
CA SER A 567 3.63 9.96 -16.18
C SER A 567 4.23 10.29 -14.81
N GLN A 568 5.54 10.16 -14.69
CA GLN A 568 6.29 10.56 -13.49
C GLN A 568 6.17 12.08 -13.22
N MET A 569 6.12 12.90 -14.26
CA MET A 569 5.87 14.35 -14.12
C MET A 569 4.49 14.61 -13.50
N GLU A 570 3.46 13.91 -13.96
CA GLU A 570 2.10 14.04 -13.44
C GLU A 570 1.97 13.56 -11.99
N ARG A 571 2.85 12.67 -11.50
CA ARG A 571 2.92 12.33 -10.07
C ARG A 571 3.23 13.56 -9.22
N GLY A 572 4.21 14.37 -9.64
CA GLY A 572 4.56 15.61 -8.96
C GLY A 572 3.43 16.64 -8.99
N VAL A 573 2.76 16.79 -10.15
CA VAL A 573 1.58 17.67 -10.28
C VAL A 573 0.46 17.22 -9.33
N ALA A 574 0.14 15.92 -9.33
CA ALA A 574 -0.90 15.35 -8.48
C ALA A 574 -0.57 15.52 -6.98
N TYR A 575 0.70 15.30 -6.61
CA TYR A 575 1.17 15.51 -5.25
C TYR A 575 0.90 16.95 -4.76
N ARG A 576 1.30 17.96 -5.52
CA ARG A 576 1.07 19.37 -5.16
C ARG A 576 -0.41 19.70 -5.08
N TYR A 577 -1.16 19.26 -6.09
CA TYR A 577 -2.60 19.49 -6.18
C TYR A 577 -3.35 18.94 -4.98
N TYR A 578 -2.97 17.74 -4.52
CA TYR A 578 -3.53 17.08 -3.35
C TYR A 578 -3.09 17.76 -2.05
N THR A 579 -1.77 17.84 -1.84
CA THR A 579 -1.17 18.20 -0.55
C THR A 579 -1.46 19.65 -0.18
N GLU A 580 -1.33 20.58 -1.14
CA GLU A 580 -1.61 22.00 -0.88
C GLU A 580 -3.11 22.22 -0.55
N ARG A 581 -4.04 21.51 -1.20
CA ARG A 581 -5.48 21.55 -0.85
C ARG A 581 -5.78 20.94 0.49
N ALA A 582 -5.10 19.89 0.85
CA ALA A 582 -5.24 19.29 2.17
C ALA A 582 -4.92 20.31 3.28
N TYR A 583 -3.76 20.95 3.21
CA TYR A 583 -3.35 21.93 4.22
C TYR A 583 -4.11 23.28 4.18
N GLN A 584 -4.87 23.56 3.16
CA GLN A 584 -5.79 24.70 3.16
C GLN A 584 -6.87 24.55 4.23
N HIS A 585 -7.24 23.31 4.59
CA HIS A 585 -8.24 23.04 5.61
C HIS A 585 -7.74 23.41 7.01
N PRO A 586 -8.50 24.19 7.81
CA PRO A 586 -8.03 24.71 9.11
C PRO A 586 -7.82 23.61 10.18
N GLY A 587 -8.39 22.45 10.01
CA GLY A 587 -8.26 21.32 10.92
C GLY A 587 -7.16 20.33 10.55
N LEU A 588 -6.55 20.42 9.35
CA LEU A 588 -5.55 19.45 8.91
C LEU A 588 -4.15 19.89 9.30
N ILE A 589 -3.48 19.10 10.13
CA ILE A 589 -2.15 19.39 10.69
C ILE A 589 -1.04 18.45 10.20
N GLY A 590 -1.38 17.46 9.37
CA GLY A 590 -0.37 16.54 8.84
C GLY A 590 -0.84 15.71 7.66
N THR A 591 0.12 15.37 6.80
CA THR A 591 -0.04 14.37 5.73
C THR A 591 1.19 13.45 5.68
N ALA A 592 0.99 12.19 5.30
CA ALA A 592 2.07 11.25 5.05
C ALA A 592 1.91 10.60 3.66
N TRP A 593 2.95 10.72 2.84
CA TRP A 593 3.01 10.05 1.54
C TRP A 593 3.29 8.55 1.72
N PHE A 594 2.48 7.70 1.15
CA PHE A 594 2.69 6.25 1.14
C PHE A 594 3.29 5.81 -0.20
N GLN A 595 4.61 5.54 -0.34
CA GLN A 595 5.60 5.33 0.72
C GLN A 595 7.02 5.77 0.29
N TRP A 596 8.07 5.51 1.10
CA TRP A 596 9.46 5.89 0.83
C TRP A 596 10.03 5.25 -0.44
N CYS A 597 9.97 3.92 -0.55
CA CYS A 597 10.41 3.18 -1.75
C CYS A 597 9.22 2.63 -2.52
N ASP A 598 9.41 2.33 -3.81
CA ASP A 598 8.47 1.51 -4.56
C ASP A 598 8.23 0.17 -3.85
N GLN A 599 7.06 -0.40 -4.08
CA GLN A 599 6.75 -1.73 -3.57
C GLN A 599 7.56 -2.81 -4.33
N ASP A 600 7.52 -4.04 -3.81
CA ASP A 600 8.24 -5.15 -4.42
C ASP A 600 7.72 -5.44 -5.84
N MET A 601 8.61 -5.55 -6.80
CA MET A 601 8.27 -5.76 -8.22
C MET A 601 7.38 -6.99 -8.46
N THR A 602 7.60 -8.05 -7.66
CA THR A 602 6.82 -9.30 -7.72
C THR A 602 5.61 -9.30 -6.79
N GLY A 603 5.29 -8.18 -6.20
CA GLY A 603 4.19 -7.98 -5.28
C GLY A 603 4.52 -8.24 -3.81
N ARG A 604 3.92 -7.45 -2.94
CA ARG A 604 3.89 -7.66 -1.49
C ARG A 604 3.07 -8.92 -1.15
N ARG A 605 2.95 -9.24 0.16
CA ARG A 605 2.13 -10.37 0.62
C ARG A 605 0.65 -10.26 0.22
N ASP A 606 0.14 -9.05 0.16
CA ASP A 606 -1.21 -8.72 -0.29
C ASP A 606 -1.34 -8.58 -1.81
N GLY A 607 -0.24 -8.77 -2.55
CA GLY A 607 -0.17 -8.75 -4.00
C GLY A 607 0.09 -7.38 -4.62
N GLU A 608 0.16 -6.32 -3.84
CA GLU A 608 0.45 -4.99 -4.37
C GLU A 608 1.89 -4.87 -4.86
N ASN A 609 2.08 -4.22 -6.01
CA ASN A 609 3.38 -3.91 -6.63
C ASN A 609 3.37 -2.50 -7.22
N TYR A 610 3.08 -1.50 -6.41
CA TYR A 610 2.85 -0.15 -6.87
C TYR A 610 4.11 0.67 -7.08
N ASN A 611 4.14 1.45 -8.18
CA ASN A 611 5.11 2.52 -8.39
C ASN A 611 4.67 3.78 -7.61
N CYS A 612 4.88 3.78 -6.32
CA CYS A 612 4.47 4.85 -5.42
C CYS A 612 5.62 5.41 -4.55
N GLY A 613 6.84 4.93 -4.74
CA GLY A 613 8.01 5.36 -3.97
C GLY A 613 8.46 6.78 -4.26
N LEU A 614 9.19 7.38 -3.32
CA LEU A 614 10.01 8.57 -3.56
C LEU A 614 11.34 8.20 -4.19
N VAL A 615 11.81 6.97 -3.94
CA VAL A 615 13.00 6.37 -4.53
C VAL A 615 12.68 5.04 -5.18
N ASP A 616 13.41 4.69 -6.23
CA ASP A 616 13.29 3.41 -6.92
C ASP A 616 14.14 2.30 -6.26
N VAL A 617 14.07 1.08 -6.78
CA VAL A 617 14.84 -0.08 -6.31
C VAL A 617 16.37 0.12 -6.38
N THR A 618 16.84 1.06 -7.21
CA THR A 618 18.26 1.40 -7.37
C THR A 618 18.71 2.55 -6.46
N ASP A 619 17.89 2.91 -5.47
CA ASP A 619 18.13 4.02 -4.53
C ASP A 619 18.32 5.38 -5.22
N ARG A 620 17.52 5.66 -6.26
CA ARG A 620 17.47 6.95 -6.95
C ARG A 620 16.13 7.64 -6.74
N PRO A 621 16.11 8.96 -6.51
CA PRO A 621 14.87 9.70 -6.35
C PRO A 621 14.09 9.83 -7.66
N TYR A 622 12.77 9.84 -7.56
CA TYR A 622 11.87 10.28 -8.62
C TYR A 622 11.87 11.80 -8.69
N GLN A 623 12.69 12.37 -9.56
CA GLN A 623 13.03 13.80 -9.58
C GLN A 623 11.80 14.71 -9.58
N HIS A 624 10.84 14.49 -10.48
CA HIS A 624 9.62 15.31 -10.54
C HIS A 624 8.79 15.26 -9.25
N GLN A 625 8.77 14.10 -8.59
CA GLN A 625 8.05 13.94 -7.32
C GLN A 625 8.72 14.73 -6.18
N VAL A 626 10.05 14.60 -6.04
CA VAL A 626 10.77 15.27 -4.94
C VAL A 626 10.87 16.78 -5.17
N GLU A 627 10.97 17.26 -6.40
CA GLU A 627 10.88 18.69 -6.74
C GLU A 627 9.51 19.27 -6.35
N ALA A 628 8.44 18.54 -6.63
CA ALA A 628 7.09 18.94 -6.22
C ALA A 628 6.96 19.03 -4.68
N MET A 629 7.60 18.10 -3.94
CA MET A 629 7.66 18.15 -2.47
C MET A 629 8.43 19.38 -1.99
N MET A 630 9.56 19.71 -2.60
CA MET A 630 10.35 20.89 -2.28
C MET A 630 9.54 22.19 -2.47
N GLU A 631 8.81 22.30 -3.57
CA GLU A 631 7.98 23.48 -3.84
C GLU A 631 6.80 23.56 -2.87
N THR A 632 6.13 22.47 -2.56
CA THR A 632 5.06 22.41 -1.57
C THR A 632 5.56 22.81 -0.18
N ALA A 633 6.70 22.27 0.27
CA ALA A 633 7.27 22.56 1.58
C ALA A 633 7.53 24.05 1.84
N LYS A 634 7.90 24.81 0.80
CA LYS A 634 8.08 26.28 0.88
C LYS A 634 6.78 27.05 1.11
N ARG A 635 5.63 26.44 0.84
CA ARG A 635 4.32 27.08 0.77
C ARG A 635 3.37 26.65 1.89
N LEU A 636 3.59 25.49 2.53
CA LEU A 636 2.65 24.85 3.44
C LEU A 636 2.13 25.75 4.55
N PHE A 637 3.02 26.47 5.25
CA PHE A 637 2.63 27.33 6.37
C PHE A 637 1.79 28.51 5.91
N ASP A 638 2.11 29.13 4.78
CA ASP A 638 1.35 30.25 4.23
C ASP A 638 -0.01 29.78 3.70
N ILE A 639 -0.09 28.60 3.08
CA ILE A 639 -1.37 28.00 2.65
C ILE A 639 -2.23 27.70 3.88
N HIS A 640 -1.66 27.04 4.90
CA HIS A 640 -2.42 26.72 6.10
C HIS A 640 -2.89 27.98 6.86
N GLN A 641 -2.14 29.08 6.79
CA GLN A 641 -2.55 30.39 7.35
C GLN A 641 -3.52 31.18 6.44
N ALA A 642 -3.95 30.61 5.32
CA ALA A 642 -4.77 31.29 4.29
C ALA A 642 -4.13 32.57 3.72
N LYS A 643 -2.80 32.67 3.73
CA LYS A 643 -2.03 33.74 3.09
C LYS A 643 -1.73 33.46 1.62
N LEU A 644 -1.79 32.20 1.24
CA LEU A 644 -1.48 31.72 -0.11
C LEU A 644 -2.49 30.64 -0.53
N GLU A 645 -2.95 30.71 -1.78
CA GLU A 645 -3.85 29.71 -2.35
C GLU A 645 -3.06 28.47 -2.83
N PRO A 646 -3.66 27.28 -2.76
CA PRO A 646 -3.11 26.07 -3.37
C PRO A 646 -2.92 26.23 -4.88
N VAL A 647 -2.02 25.43 -5.47
CA VAL A 647 -1.84 25.41 -6.93
C VAL A 647 -3.14 25.03 -7.64
N GLU A 648 -3.46 25.71 -8.73
CA GLU A 648 -4.65 25.44 -9.54
C GLU A 648 -4.47 24.26 -10.50
N GLN A 649 -3.23 23.99 -10.91
CA GLN A 649 -2.92 22.96 -11.90
C GLN A 649 -3.27 21.56 -11.37
N ALA A 650 -4.36 21.00 -11.88
CA ALA A 650 -4.75 19.61 -11.63
C ALA A 650 -3.97 18.65 -12.53
N PRO A 651 -3.72 17.41 -12.08
CA PRO A 651 -3.12 16.39 -12.92
C PRO A 651 -4.05 16.02 -14.08
N VAL A 652 -3.47 15.75 -15.24
CA VAL A 652 -4.22 15.31 -16.41
C VAL A 652 -4.60 13.84 -16.27
N LYS A 653 -5.89 13.53 -16.43
CA LYS A 653 -6.43 12.15 -16.38
C LYS A 653 -6.05 11.34 -15.14
N ALA A 654 -5.90 11.99 -13.98
CA ALA A 654 -5.78 11.25 -12.72
C ALA A 654 -7.07 10.45 -12.46
N ARG A 655 -6.94 9.18 -12.09
CA ARG A 655 -8.07 8.27 -11.85
C ARG A 655 -7.78 7.31 -10.69
N GLY A 656 -8.76 7.12 -9.85
CA GLY A 656 -8.77 6.01 -8.91
C GLY A 656 -8.82 4.67 -9.64
N HIS A 657 -8.45 3.60 -8.97
CA HIS A 657 -8.47 2.26 -9.56
C HIS A 657 -9.89 1.77 -9.94
N GLY A 658 -10.92 2.50 -9.54
CA GLY A 658 -12.31 2.23 -9.87
C GLY A 658 -12.87 0.94 -9.25
N GLY A 659 -14.19 0.82 -9.28
CA GLY A 659 -14.90 -0.45 -8.98
C GLY A 659 -14.82 -1.43 -10.14
N MET A 660 -15.62 -2.50 -10.06
CA MET A 660 -15.83 -3.43 -11.15
C MET A 660 -16.72 -2.76 -12.21
N PRO A 661 -16.28 -2.68 -13.47
CA PRO A 661 -17.02 -1.91 -14.48
C PRO A 661 -18.35 -2.54 -14.91
N ASN A 662 -18.49 -3.87 -14.87
CA ASN A 662 -19.69 -4.63 -15.22
C ASN A 662 -20.36 -4.15 -16.52
N ILE A 663 -19.58 -3.74 -17.52
CA ILE A 663 -20.09 -3.08 -18.73
C ILE A 663 -21.00 -3.98 -19.59
N TRP A 664 -21.01 -5.28 -19.34
CA TRP A 664 -21.84 -6.25 -20.05
C TRP A 664 -23.02 -6.77 -19.23
N ASN A 665 -23.28 -6.21 -18.06
CA ASN A 665 -24.44 -6.51 -17.22
C ASN A 665 -25.60 -5.52 -17.38
N LYS A 666 -25.67 -4.82 -18.51
CA LYS A 666 -26.74 -3.88 -18.79
C LYS A 666 -27.96 -4.55 -19.39
#